data_d4f52f4f65e7b15ee3990450b1554686
#
_entry.id   d4f52f4f65e7b15ee3990450b1554686
#
_cell.length_a   1.000
_cell.length_b   1.000
_cell.length_c   1.000
_cell.angle_alpha   90.00
_cell.angle_beta   90.00
_cell.angle_gamma   90.00
#
_symmetry.space_group_name_H-M   'P 1'
#
loop_
_entity.id
_entity.type
_entity.pdbx_description
1 polymer ?
#
loop_
_entity_poly.entity_id
_entity_poly.type
_entity_poly.pdbx_seq_one_letter_code
_entity_poly.pdbx_strand_id
1 'polypeptide(L)'
;METKQENVIPTDYAEVMQKSYIDYAMSVIISRALPDVRDGLKPVQRRTLYDMYELGIRYDRPYRKCARIVGDTMGKYHPHGDSSIYEALVVMAQDFKKGKTLVDGHGNFGSIEGDGAAAMRYTEARLEKLTQDVFLEDLDKNVVDFMPNFDETEKEPVVLPVRIPNLLVNGADGIAVGMATSIPPHNLGEVVDAVKAYMKNNDISVKGLMRYLKGPDFPTGGLVVNKDDLLRIYETGTGKLRVRGKVETVKLKGGRQQLVITEIPYTMIGANIGKFLNDIASLVENKKTTDIVDISNQSSKEGIRIVLDLKRDADVENLTNMLYKKTKLEDTFGVNMLAVADGRPETLSLKQVIEHHVDFVFDVTTRKYTTLLNKEQEKKEIQEGLIKACDVIDLIIEILRGSKNREQVKKCLVDGVTEGIRFKSKSSEKAAQKLHFSEKQAAAILDMRLYKLIGLEIEALQADYAETMKNIAIYEDILNNYDSMAEVIMKELDQIKKEYGTKRRTVIENAEEVVYEEKKMEEMEVTFLMDRFGYMRTIDKSAYERNKEAANAENKYVFNCMNTDKICIFTDNGKMHSIKVADIPLVRFRDKGTPADNLSNYDSAQERMLYVAPLASVKENTLLFVTAASMCKLVSGAEFDVAKRTIVSTKLAEEDSLIFVGSADEMEQVVFQSEGGYFLRFQKQDISAMKKTSIGVRGMKLAEGDKLDHAYLLESRQEYTITYHDKPYVLNRIKLSKRDSEGIKPRI
;
A
#
# COMPACT_ATOMS: atom_id res chain seq x y z
N MET A 1 20.51 -60.68 -12.44
CA MET A 1 19.69 -59.46 -12.35
C MET A 1 19.34 -59.25 -10.88
N GLU A 2 20.13 -58.47 -10.18
CA GLU A 2 19.84 -58.11 -8.79
C GLU A 2 18.71 -57.05 -8.81
N THR A 3 17.58 -57.41 -8.25
CA THR A 3 16.46 -56.49 -7.99
C THR A 3 16.91 -55.49 -6.93
N LYS A 4 17.17 -54.24 -7.34
CA LYS A 4 17.26 -53.10 -6.39
C LYS A 4 15.96 -53.05 -5.60
N GLN A 5 16.01 -53.42 -4.33
CA GLN A 5 14.94 -53.10 -3.39
C GLN A 5 14.82 -51.57 -3.31
N GLU A 6 13.76 -51.03 -3.89
CA GLU A 6 13.39 -49.65 -3.66
C GLU A 6 12.99 -49.50 -2.18
N ASN A 7 13.74 -48.70 -1.43
CA ASN A 7 13.38 -48.32 -0.07
C ASN A 7 12.19 -47.35 -0.13
N VAL A 8 10.98 -47.88 -0.12
CA VAL A 8 9.76 -47.08 -0.01
C VAL A 8 9.55 -46.72 1.47
N ILE A 9 9.78 -45.47 1.82
CA ILE A 9 9.49 -44.96 3.15
C ILE A 9 8.06 -44.43 3.14
N PRO A 10 7.08 -45.00 3.83
CA PRO A 10 5.74 -44.49 3.94
C PRO A 10 5.79 -43.19 4.74
N THR A 11 5.37 -42.10 4.14
CA THR A 11 5.34 -40.77 4.76
C THR A 11 3.91 -40.23 4.72
N ASP A 12 3.42 -39.68 5.83
CA ASP A 12 2.10 -39.06 5.86
C ASP A 12 2.11 -37.78 4.97
N TYR A 13 1.19 -37.69 4.03
CA TYR A 13 1.04 -36.56 3.13
C TYR A 13 0.79 -35.23 3.90
N ALA A 14 -0.01 -35.29 4.97
CA ALA A 14 -0.30 -34.12 5.79
C ALA A 14 0.95 -33.59 6.49
N GLU A 15 1.80 -34.49 7.01
CA GLU A 15 3.07 -34.12 7.66
C GLU A 15 4.06 -33.51 6.67
N VAL A 16 4.21 -34.09 5.47
CA VAL A 16 5.06 -33.54 4.41
C VAL A 16 4.59 -32.18 3.97
N MET A 17 3.29 -32.02 3.74
CA MET A 17 2.72 -30.72 3.34
C MET A 17 2.90 -29.65 4.42
N GLN A 18 2.65 -30.00 5.68
CA GLN A 18 2.82 -29.07 6.81
C GLN A 18 4.27 -28.62 6.93
N LYS A 19 5.22 -29.54 6.87
CA LYS A 19 6.65 -29.24 6.95
C LYS A 19 7.10 -28.36 5.77
N SER A 20 6.76 -28.75 4.55
CA SER A 20 7.11 -27.99 3.35
C SER A 20 6.50 -26.60 3.32
N TYR A 21 5.25 -26.45 3.83
CA TYR A 21 4.60 -25.15 3.93
C TYR A 21 5.27 -24.25 4.98
N ILE A 22 5.68 -24.82 6.12
CA ILE A 22 6.41 -24.08 7.16
C ILE A 22 7.77 -23.62 6.61
N ASP A 23 8.52 -24.50 5.96
CA ASP A 23 9.82 -24.16 5.37
C ASP A 23 9.70 -23.06 4.31
N TYR A 24 8.69 -23.16 3.44
CA TYR A 24 8.39 -22.11 2.47
C TYR A 24 7.99 -20.79 3.14
N ALA A 25 7.08 -20.83 4.13
CA ALA A 25 6.64 -19.66 4.84
C ALA A 25 7.80 -18.94 5.55
N MET A 26 8.67 -19.70 6.24
CA MET A 26 9.86 -19.16 6.90
C MET A 26 10.83 -18.53 5.90
N SER A 27 11.04 -19.17 4.75
CA SER A 27 11.87 -18.61 3.68
C SER A 27 11.30 -17.27 3.16
N VAL A 28 9.99 -17.19 2.90
CA VAL A 28 9.33 -15.94 2.46
C VAL A 28 9.40 -14.87 3.53
N ILE A 29 9.27 -15.21 4.79
CA ILE A 29 9.30 -14.29 5.93
C ILE A 29 10.71 -13.71 6.08
N ILE A 30 11.73 -14.57 6.27
CA ILE A 30 13.08 -14.14 6.65
C ILE A 30 13.89 -13.66 5.44
N SER A 31 13.78 -14.36 4.30
CA SER A 31 14.67 -14.15 3.15
C SER A 31 14.04 -13.36 2.00
N ARG A 32 12.85 -12.79 2.16
CA ARG A 32 12.18 -12.07 1.06
C ARG A 32 11.41 -10.82 1.47
N ALA A 33 10.42 -10.94 2.39
CA ALA A 33 9.41 -9.91 2.58
C ALA A 33 9.75 -8.93 3.70
N LEU A 34 10.40 -9.38 4.78
CA LEU A 34 10.68 -8.56 5.94
C LEU A 34 12.08 -7.95 5.89
N PRO A 35 12.25 -6.72 6.41
CA PRO A 35 13.55 -6.10 6.61
C PRO A 35 14.26 -6.67 7.83
N ASP A 36 15.59 -6.71 7.81
CA ASP A 36 16.42 -6.98 8.99
C ASP A 36 16.47 -5.72 9.88
N VAL A 37 16.34 -5.87 11.19
CA VAL A 37 16.32 -4.74 12.12
C VAL A 37 17.63 -3.94 12.12
N ARG A 38 18.77 -4.62 11.85
CA ARG A 38 20.11 -4.05 11.88
C ARG A 38 20.37 -3.05 10.76
N ASP A 39 20.03 -3.41 9.53
CA ASP A 39 20.26 -2.54 8.35
C ASP A 39 18.98 -1.95 7.74
N GLY A 40 17.80 -2.41 8.18
CA GLY A 40 16.50 -1.94 7.69
C GLY A 40 16.21 -2.28 6.23
N LEU A 41 16.90 -3.26 5.67
CA LEU A 41 16.81 -3.63 4.26
C LEU A 41 16.19 -5.02 4.07
N LYS A 42 15.42 -5.15 3.01
CA LYS A 42 15.02 -6.47 2.48
C LYS A 42 16.21 -7.09 1.73
N PRO A 43 16.28 -8.43 1.60
CA PRO A 43 17.38 -9.09 0.90
C PRO A 43 17.64 -8.56 -0.52
N VAL A 44 16.59 -8.31 -1.31
CA VAL A 44 16.73 -7.76 -2.67
C VAL A 44 17.38 -6.37 -2.66
N GLN A 45 17.02 -5.51 -1.72
CA GLN A 45 17.60 -4.16 -1.60
C GLN A 45 19.06 -4.24 -1.19
N ARG A 46 19.40 -5.05 -0.18
CA ARG A 46 20.77 -5.27 0.30
C ARG A 46 21.68 -5.78 -0.81
N ARG A 47 21.22 -6.80 -1.54
CA ARG A 47 21.97 -7.41 -2.65
C ARG A 47 22.19 -6.44 -3.79
N THR A 48 21.17 -5.66 -4.15
CA THR A 48 21.30 -4.63 -5.21
C THR A 48 22.30 -3.54 -4.83
N LEU A 49 22.26 -3.03 -3.61
CA LEU A 49 23.20 -2.00 -3.16
C LEU A 49 24.63 -2.54 -3.06
N TYR A 50 24.79 -3.77 -2.58
CA TYR A 50 26.09 -4.43 -2.52
C TYR A 50 26.67 -4.68 -3.92
N ASP A 51 25.86 -5.17 -4.85
CA ASP A 51 26.26 -5.38 -6.24
C ASP A 51 26.70 -4.07 -6.93
N MET A 52 25.94 -2.99 -6.71
CA MET A 52 26.34 -1.65 -7.21
C MET A 52 27.69 -1.21 -6.64
N TYR A 53 27.97 -1.54 -5.38
CA TYR A 53 29.25 -1.27 -4.74
C TYR A 53 30.39 -2.08 -5.39
N GLU A 54 30.21 -3.38 -5.59
CA GLU A 54 31.19 -4.27 -6.24
C GLU A 54 31.45 -3.88 -7.70
N LEU A 55 30.43 -3.48 -8.45
CA LEU A 55 30.54 -2.96 -9.80
C LEU A 55 31.21 -1.58 -9.88
N GLY A 56 31.53 -0.95 -8.74
CA GLY A 56 32.12 0.39 -8.68
C GLY A 56 31.18 1.49 -9.16
N ILE A 57 29.88 1.30 -9.09
CA ILE A 57 28.83 2.27 -9.48
C ILE A 57 28.58 3.23 -8.29
N ARG A 58 29.50 4.15 -8.08
CA ARG A 58 29.54 5.06 -6.94
C ARG A 58 28.96 6.43 -7.28
N TYR A 59 28.61 7.22 -6.24
CA TYR A 59 27.97 8.53 -6.42
C TYR A 59 28.84 9.52 -7.24
N ASP A 60 30.15 9.38 -7.19
CA ASP A 60 31.15 10.21 -7.90
C ASP A 60 31.52 9.64 -9.28
N ARG A 61 30.90 8.57 -9.73
CA ARG A 61 31.14 7.90 -10.99
C ARG A 61 29.97 8.11 -11.96
N PRO A 62 30.20 7.93 -13.29
CA PRO A 62 29.09 7.99 -14.24
C PRO A 62 27.98 6.98 -13.97
N TYR A 63 26.75 7.38 -14.26
CA TYR A 63 25.59 6.48 -14.21
C TYR A 63 25.79 5.25 -15.07
N ARG A 64 25.13 4.16 -14.71
CA ARG A 64 25.09 2.91 -15.47
C ARG A 64 23.65 2.51 -15.76
N LYS A 65 23.42 1.85 -16.90
CA LYS A 65 22.09 1.32 -17.25
C LYS A 65 21.56 0.42 -16.15
N CYS A 66 20.30 0.63 -15.75
CA CYS A 66 19.65 -0.21 -14.74
C CYS A 66 19.61 -1.67 -15.16
N ALA A 67 19.50 -1.95 -16.47
CA ALA A 67 19.56 -3.31 -17.00
C ALA A 67 20.88 -4.04 -16.68
N ARG A 68 22.01 -3.32 -16.59
CA ARG A 68 23.30 -3.92 -16.18
C ARG A 68 23.28 -4.27 -14.70
N ILE A 69 22.79 -3.36 -13.84
CA ILE A 69 22.71 -3.58 -12.40
C ILE A 69 21.79 -4.77 -12.11
N VAL A 70 20.60 -4.76 -12.70
CA VAL A 70 19.60 -5.84 -12.52
C VAL A 70 20.15 -7.19 -13.01
N GLY A 71 20.82 -7.21 -14.16
CA GLY A 71 21.38 -8.43 -14.72
C GLY A 71 22.49 -9.04 -13.87
N ASP A 72 23.41 -8.22 -13.35
CA ASP A 72 24.49 -8.66 -12.48
C ASP A 72 23.96 -9.12 -11.11
N THR A 73 23.08 -8.33 -10.47
CA THR A 73 22.42 -8.70 -9.21
C THR A 73 21.66 -10.02 -9.32
N MET A 74 20.94 -10.22 -10.44
CA MET A 74 20.19 -11.46 -10.69
C MET A 74 21.13 -12.66 -10.88
N GLY A 75 22.20 -12.45 -11.60
CA GLY A 75 23.14 -13.52 -11.92
C GLY A 75 24.02 -13.95 -10.75
N LYS A 76 24.36 -13.02 -9.83
CA LYS A 76 25.29 -13.30 -8.74
C LYS A 76 24.64 -13.49 -7.38
N TYR A 77 23.58 -12.73 -7.06
CA TYR A 77 23.11 -12.64 -5.69
C TYR A 77 21.63 -12.95 -5.51
N HIS A 78 20.78 -12.59 -6.48
CA HIS A 78 19.31 -12.66 -6.28
C HIS A 78 18.63 -13.45 -7.40
N PRO A 79 18.49 -14.80 -7.28
CA PRO A 79 17.98 -15.69 -8.33
C PRO A 79 16.45 -15.61 -8.47
N HIS A 80 15.92 -14.42 -8.76
CA HIS A 80 14.50 -14.13 -8.95
C HIS A 80 14.27 -13.28 -10.19
N GLY A 81 13.01 -13.01 -10.54
CA GLY A 81 12.66 -12.24 -11.74
C GLY A 81 13.28 -10.84 -11.77
N ASP A 82 13.76 -10.44 -12.93
CA ASP A 82 14.39 -9.14 -13.20
C ASP A 82 13.49 -7.94 -12.86
N SER A 83 12.18 -8.08 -13.10
CA SER A 83 11.19 -7.05 -12.76
C SER A 83 11.14 -6.75 -11.27
N SER A 84 11.25 -7.77 -10.40
CA SER A 84 11.25 -7.56 -8.95
C SER A 84 12.49 -6.82 -8.45
N ILE A 85 13.66 -7.10 -9.04
CA ILE A 85 14.92 -6.42 -8.74
C ILE A 85 14.85 -4.98 -9.24
N TYR A 86 14.34 -4.77 -10.46
CA TYR A 86 14.19 -3.43 -11.02
C TYR A 86 13.21 -2.58 -10.23
N GLU A 87 12.06 -3.11 -9.85
CA GLU A 87 11.09 -2.40 -8.99
C GLU A 87 11.69 -2.01 -7.64
N ALA A 88 12.47 -2.89 -7.02
CA ALA A 88 13.18 -2.55 -5.78
C ALA A 88 14.19 -1.41 -5.97
N LEU A 89 14.96 -1.44 -7.08
CA LEU A 89 15.89 -0.39 -7.46
C LEU A 89 15.16 0.94 -7.67
N VAL A 90 14.05 0.91 -8.39
CA VAL A 90 13.20 2.09 -8.66
C VAL A 90 12.67 2.70 -7.36
N VAL A 91 12.14 1.89 -6.46
CA VAL A 91 11.60 2.39 -5.18
C VAL A 91 12.69 3.03 -4.32
N MET A 92 13.93 2.53 -4.36
CA MET A 92 15.06 3.14 -3.63
C MET A 92 15.48 4.50 -4.19
N ALA A 93 15.10 4.83 -5.43
CA ALA A 93 15.36 6.13 -6.07
C ALA A 93 14.18 7.11 -5.97
N GLN A 94 13.02 6.69 -5.46
CA GLN A 94 11.82 7.53 -5.39
C GLN A 94 11.75 8.33 -4.09
N ASP A 95 11.93 9.64 -4.17
CA ASP A 95 11.96 10.59 -3.05
C ASP A 95 10.58 10.82 -2.40
N PHE A 96 9.51 10.48 -3.11
CA PHE A 96 8.14 10.51 -2.59
C PHE A 96 7.76 9.22 -1.83
N LYS A 97 8.55 8.14 -1.95
CA LYS A 97 8.37 6.88 -1.20
C LYS A 97 9.37 6.71 -0.06
N LYS A 98 10.57 7.24 -0.19
CA LYS A 98 11.64 7.08 0.79
C LYS A 98 11.93 8.39 1.52
N GLY A 99 12.13 8.30 2.83
CA GLY A 99 12.57 9.44 3.64
C GLY A 99 13.94 9.95 3.19
N LYS A 100 14.82 9.01 2.80
CA LYS A 100 16.11 9.23 2.14
C LYS A 100 16.27 8.24 1.00
N THR A 101 16.51 8.72 -0.21
CA THR A 101 16.82 7.88 -1.37
C THR A 101 18.17 7.18 -1.16
N LEU A 102 18.26 5.95 -1.62
CA LEU A 102 19.48 5.14 -1.55
C LEU A 102 20.16 5.00 -2.92
N VAL A 103 19.44 5.31 -3.97
CA VAL A 103 19.86 5.23 -5.37
C VAL A 103 19.59 6.58 -6.03
N ASP A 104 20.59 7.11 -6.71
CA ASP A 104 20.48 8.28 -7.59
C ASP A 104 20.09 7.82 -8.99
N GLY A 105 18.85 8.09 -9.39
CA GLY A 105 18.26 7.67 -10.65
C GLY A 105 18.30 8.75 -11.72
N HIS A 106 18.70 8.39 -12.95
CA HIS A 106 18.66 9.27 -14.11
C HIS A 106 17.68 8.72 -15.17
N GLY A 107 16.72 9.55 -15.56
CA GLY A 107 15.63 9.20 -16.46
C GLY A 107 14.27 9.20 -15.78
N ASN A 108 13.31 8.43 -16.30
CA ASN A 108 11.98 8.32 -15.73
C ASN A 108 11.90 7.15 -14.74
N PHE A 109 11.87 7.46 -13.45
CA PHE A 109 11.70 6.52 -12.34
C PHE A 109 10.26 6.52 -11.78
N GLY A 110 9.29 6.95 -12.58
CA GLY A 110 7.90 7.03 -12.17
C GLY A 110 7.53 8.37 -11.51
N SER A 111 6.26 8.54 -11.20
CA SER A 111 5.73 9.74 -10.55
C SER A 111 4.92 9.41 -9.31
N ILE A 112 4.71 10.42 -8.46
CA ILE A 112 3.82 10.31 -7.30
C ILE A 112 2.37 10.02 -7.70
N GLU A 113 1.99 10.34 -8.94
CA GLU A 113 0.63 10.14 -9.49
C GLU A 113 0.38 8.71 -9.95
N GLY A 114 1.42 7.87 -9.97
CA GLY A 114 1.30 6.45 -10.29
C GLY A 114 1.80 6.06 -11.68
N ASP A 115 2.45 6.97 -12.39
CA ASP A 115 3.15 6.59 -13.60
C ASP A 115 4.29 5.62 -13.25
N GLY A 116 4.39 4.55 -14.02
CA GLY A 116 5.47 3.58 -13.86
C GLY A 116 6.81 4.12 -14.33
N ALA A 117 7.90 3.53 -13.82
CA ALA A 117 9.22 3.80 -14.35
C ALA A 117 9.34 3.32 -15.80
N ALA A 118 10.18 4.00 -16.59
CA ALA A 118 10.54 3.52 -17.93
C ALA A 118 11.28 2.18 -17.84
N ALA A 119 11.28 1.39 -18.91
CA ALA A 119 11.97 0.11 -18.93
C ALA A 119 13.46 0.28 -18.61
N MET A 120 14.06 -0.69 -17.89
CA MET A 120 15.41 -0.65 -17.34
C MET A 120 16.54 -0.42 -18.38
N ARG A 121 16.24 -0.64 -19.67
CA ARG A 121 17.16 -0.33 -20.77
C ARG A 121 17.31 1.17 -21.06
N TYR A 122 16.34 1.98 -20.63
CA TYR A 122 16.34 3.43 -20.81
C TYR A 122 16.84 4.19 -19.58
N THR A 123 16.55 3.68 -18.38
CA THR A 123 16.94 4.30 -17.12
C THR A 123 18.39 3.99 -16.75
N GLU A 124 19.00 4.89 -16.00
CA GLU A 124 20.35 4.76 -15.47
C GLU A 124 20.36 5.05 -13.97
N ALA A 125 21.28 4.44 -13.24
CA ALA A 125 21.39 4.63 -11.81
C ALA A 125 22.84 4.59 -11.33
N ARG A 126 23.04 5.15 -10.14
CA ARG A 126 24.25 5.03 -9.32
C ARG A 126 23.87 5.10 -7.84
N LEU A 127 24.81 4.77 -6.96
CA LEU A 127 24.58 4.92 -5.53
C LEU A 127 24.42 6.40 -5.15
N GLU A 128 23.52 6.67 -4.21
CA GLU A 128 23.50 7.97 -3.54
C GLU A 128 24.73 8.14 -2.65
N LYS A 129 25.15 9.40 -2.44
CA LYS A 129 26.28 9.70 -1.55
C LYS A 129 26.03 9.18 -0.14
N LEU A 130 24.81 9.40 0.38
CA LEU A 130 24.39 8.87 1.67
C LEU A 130 24.59 7.34 1.75
N THR A 131 24.24 6.61 0.71
CA THR A 131 24.35 5.15 0.69
C THR A 131 25.80 4.70 0.76
N GLN A 132 26.68 5.36 0.03
CA GLN A 132 28.10 5.03 0.07
C GLN A 132 28.71 5.33 1.44
N ASP A 133 28.42 6.50 1.99
CA ASP A 133 29.06 6.99 3.23
C ASP A 133 28.48 6.35 4.50
N VAL A 134 27.20 5.92 4.47
CA VAL A 134 26.48 5.48 5.67
C VAL A 134 26.17 3.98 5.68
N PHE A 135 25.99 3.37 4.49
CA PHE A 135 25.57 1.97 4.35
C PHE A 135 26.71 1.03 3.92
N LEU A 136 27.71 1.53 3.18
CA LEU A 136 28.69 0.71 2.49
C LEU A 136 30.15 1.03 2.89
N GLU A 137 30.36 2.08 3.69
CA GLU A 137 31.69 2.43 4.17
C GLU A 137 32.23 1.31 5.08
N ASP A 138 33.52 1.11 5.03
CA ASP A 138 34.24 0.13 5.86
C ASP A 138 33.96 -1.36 5.58
N LEU A 139 33.23 -1.72 4.52
CA LEU A 139 32.99 -3.13 4.14
C LEU A 139 34.27 -3.95 3.98
N ASP A 140 35.38 -3.31 3.58
CA ASP A 140 36.71 -3.90 3.42
C ASP A 140 37.40 -4.17 4.77
N LYS A 141 36.84 -3.74 5.91
CA LYS A 141 37.43 -3.83 7.25
C LYS A 141 36.85 -4.96 8.10
N ASN A 142 36.25 -5.96 7.48
CA ASN A 142 35.66 -7.11 8.16
C ASN A 142 34.61 -6.74 9.23
N VAL A 143 33.85 -5.69 8.98
CA VAL A 143 32.86 -5.14 9.92
C VAL A 143 31.54 -5.91 10.01
N VAL A 144 31.24 -6.73 9.00
CA VAL A 144 30.05 -7.59 8.92
C VAL A 144 30.46 -8.98 8.45
N ASP A 145 29.58 -9.96 8.69
CA ASP A 145 29.77 -11.31 8.21
C ASP A 145 29.34 -11.45 6.77
N PHE A 146 30.04 -12.33 6.05
CA PHE A 146 29.73 -12.73 4.68
C PHE A 146 29.32 -14.19 4.64
N MET A 147 28.34 -14.49 3.80
CA MET A 147 27.89 -15.86 3.52
C MET A 147 28.05 -16.16 2.01
N PRO A 148 28.14 -17.44 1.63
CA PRO A 148 28.06 -17.80 0.21
C PRO A 148 26.74 -17.36 -0.40
N ASN A 149 26.78 -16.99 -1.69
CA ASN A 149 25.57 -16.75 -2.48
C ASN A 149 24.85 -18.09 -2.78
N PHE A 150 23.77 -18.02 -3.56
CA PHE A 150 22.89 -19.18 -3.85
C PHE A 150 23.58 -20.35 -4.58
N ASP A 151 24.65 -20.11 -5.33
CA ASP A 151 25.43 -21.13 -6.07
C ASP A 151 26.85 -21.32 -5.53
N GLU A 152 27.19 -20.70 -4.40
CA GLU A 152 28.48 -20.79 -3.71
C GLU A 152 29.69 -20.25 -4.52
N THR A 153 29.42 -19.50 -5.61
CA THR A 153 30.49 -18.93 -6.44
C THR A 153 30.99 -17.58 -5.92
N GLU A 154 30.13 -16.82 -5.24
CA GLU A 154 30.42 -15.49 -4.71
C GLU A 154 30.05 -15.41 -3.23
N LYS A 155 30.41 -14.31 -2.58
CA LYS A 155 30.04 -14.02 -1.19
C LYS A 155 29.19 -12.77 -1.13
N GLU A 156 28.16 -12.80 -0.32
CA GLU A 156 27.31 -11.64 -0.04
C GLU A 156 27.32 -11.29 1.46
N PRO A 157 27.19 -10.03 1.83
CA PRO A 157 27.11 -9.64 3.25
C PRO A 157 25.76 -10.07 3.84
N VAL A 158 25.81 -10.61 5.04
CA VAL A 158 24.59 -10.97 5.81
C VAL A 158 23.74 -9.74 6.06
N VAL A 159 24.37 -8.62 6.41
CA VAL A 159 23.78 -7.28 6.56
C VAL A 159 24.79 -6.23 6.10
N LEU A 160 24.33 -5.03 5.74
CA LEU A 160 25.24 -3.91 5.47
C LEU A 160 25.60 -3.18 6.77
N PRO A 161 26.80 -2.58 6.88
CA PRO A 161 27.27 -1.87 8.09
C PRO A 161 26.62 -0.49 8.23
N VAL A 162 25.30 -0.44 8.31
CA VAL A 162 24.52 0.80 8.32
C VAL A 162 24.66 1.52 9.64
N ARG A 163 25.05 2.80 9.60
CA ARG A 163 25.35 3.61 10.78
C ARG A 163 24.16 4.36 11.38
N ILE A 164 22.99 4.30 10.73
CA ILE A 164 21.74 4.91 11.19
C ILE A 164 20.64 3.86 11.25
N PRO A 165 19.64 3.96 12.11
CA PRO A 165 18.52 3.02 12.11
C PRO A 165 17.63 3.25 10.88
N ASN A 166 18.09 2.74 9.73
CA ASN A 166 17.43 2.88 8.43
C ASN A 166 15.98 2.39 8.46
N LEU A 167 15.68 1.37 9.27
CA LEU A 167 14.33 0.88 9.48
C LEU A 167 13.37 1.99 9.93
N LEU A 168 13.83 2.93 10.76
CA LEU A 168 13.05 4.09 11.18
C LEU A 168 13.11 5.22 10.14
N VAL A 169 14.29 5.51 9.57
CA VAL A 169 14.47 6.65 8.65
C VAL A 169 13.67 6.47 7.37
N ASN A 170 13.73 5.29 6.76
CA ASN A 170 13.08 5.01 5.48
C ASN A 170 11.76 4.25 5.61
N GLY A 171 11.46 3.75 6.81
CA GLY A 171 10.33 2.85 6.99
C GLY A 171 10.47 1.55 6.19
N ALA A 172 9.48 0.69 6.31
CA ALA A 172 9.38 -0.54 5.54
C ALA A 172 7.92 -0.94 5.35
N ASP A 173 7.63 -1.56 4.23
CA ASP A 173 6.36 -2.20 3.92
C ASP A 173 6.62 -3.58 3.33
N GLY A 174 5.83 -4.56 3.64
CA GLY A 174 5.99 -5.90 3.11
C GLY A 174 4.90 -6.85 3.56
N ILE A 175 4.54 -7.77 2.67
CA ILE A 175 3.53 -8.80 2.91
C ILE A 175 4.22 -10.15 2.86
N ALA A 176 4.23 -10.86 3.98
CA ALA A 176 4.72 -12.22 4.11
C ALA A 176 3.57 -13.21 4.30
N VAL A 177 3.89 -14.47 4.53
CA VAL A 177 2.87 -15.49 4.82
C VAL A 177 2.37 -15.33 6.26
N GLY A 178 1.10 -14.98 6.40
CA GLY A 178 0.44 -14.82 7.71
C GLY A 178 0.80 -13.55 8.48
N MET A 179 1.68 -12.69 7.96
CA MET A 179 2.09 -11.45 8.61
C MET A 179 2.48 -10.36 7.60
N ALA A 180 2.44 -9.12 8.02
CA ALA A 180 2.84 -7.99 7.19
C ALA A 180 3.59 -6.95 8.04
N THR A 181 4.58 -6.29 7.45
CA THR A 181 5.25 -5.13 8.06
C THR A 181 4.75 -3.84 7.43
N SER A 182 4.60 -2.81 8.25
CA SER A 182 4.23 -1.46 7.83
C SER A 182 4.81 -0.47 8.83
N ILE A 183 6.01 0.01 8.55
CA ILE A 183 6.77 0.90 9.42
C ILE A 183 6.82 2.27 8.76
N PRO A 184 6.32 3.34 9.41
CA PRO A 184 6.36 4.67 8.83
C PRO A 184 7.79 5.24 8.84
N PRO A 185 8.15 6.07 7.85
CA PRO A 185 9.43 6.79 7.87
C PRO A 185 9.45 7.89 8.92
N HIS A 186 10.66 8.24 9.40
CA HIS A 186 10.88 9.26 10.41
C HIS A 186 11.98 10.24 10.00
N ASN A 187 12.01 11.40 10.61
CA ASN A 187 13.02 12.42 10.35
C ASN A 187 14.41 11.96 10.81
N LEU A 188 15.39 11.97 9.89
CA LEU A 188 16.76 11.53 10.19
C LEU A 188 17.38 12.24 11.39
N GLY A 189 17.23 13.57 11.50
CA GLY A 189 17.78 14.35 12.59
C GLY A 189 17.18 13.96 13.95
N GLU A 190 15.87 13.73 13.99
CA GLU A 190 15.17 13.30 15.21
C GLU A 190 15.54 11.87 15.61
N VAL A 191 15.71 10.98 14.62
CA VAL A 191 16.15 9.60 14.85
C VAL A 191 17.56 9.58 15.45
N VAL A 192 18.49 10.35 14.88
CA VAL A 192 19.87 10.48 15.42
C VAL A 192 19.86 11.00 16.86
N ASP A 193 19.03 12.03 17.15
CA ASP A 193 18.93 12.56 18.52
C ASP A 193 18.37 11.52 19.49
N ALA A 194 17.40 10.70 19.06
CA ALA A 194 16.85 9.63 19.89
C ALA A 194 17.89 8.50 20.16
N VAL A 195 18.66 8.10 19.14
CA VAL A 195 19.76 7.14 19.30
C VAL A 195 20.80 7.65 20.30
N LYS A 196 21.24 8.91 20.18
CA LYS A 196 22.18 9.53 21.11
C LYS A 196 21.61 9.62 22.53
N ALA A 197 20.31 9.89 22.67
CA ALA A 197 19.66 9.91 23.99
C ALA A 197 19.63 8.52 24.62
N TYR A 198 19.39 7.47 23.84
CA TYR A 198 19.46 6.08 24.28
C TYR A 198 20.88 5.68 24.70
N MET A 199 21.90 5.99 23.90
CA MET A 199 23.31 5.70 24.20
C MET A 199 23.78 6.37 25.53
N LYS A 200 23.23 7.55 25.85
CA LYS A 200 23.53 8.23 27.14
C LYS A 200 22.78 7.65 28.32
N ASN A 201 21.63 7.03 28.10
CA ASN A 201 20.80 6.42 29.12
C ASN A 201 19.99 5.27 28.54
N ASN A 202 20.49 4.06 28.67
CA ASN A 202 19.84 2.84 28.12
C ASN A 202 18.49 2.53 28.81
N ASP A 203 18.24 3.07 30.01
CA ASP A 203 16.95 2.90 30.71
C ASP A 203 15.88 3.92 30.29
N ILE A 204 16.18 4.78 29.31
CA ILE A 204 15.23 5.77 28.82
C ILE A 204 13.92 5.10 28.35
N SER A 205 12.78 5.61 28.81
CA SER A 205 11.48 5.10 28.40
C SER A 205 11.12 5.55 26.96
N VAL A 206 10.16 4.85 26.32
CA VAL A 206 9.63 5.27 25.02
C VAL A 206 9.13 6.71 25.04
N LYS A 207 8.44 7.12 26.10
CA LYS A 207 8.03 8.52 26.30
C LYS A 207 9.22 9.48 26.38
N GLY A 208 10.34 9.04 26.95
CA GLY A 208 11.60 9.79 26.98
C GLY A 208 12.21 9.96 25.59
N LEU A 209 12.23 8.90 24.78
CA LEU A 209 12.68 8.91 23.39
C LEU A 209 11.84 9.82 22.51
N MET A 210 10.52 9.87 22.73
CA MET A 210 9.59 10.73 21.98
C MET A 210 9.81 12.24 22.22
N ARG A 211 10.63 12.63 23.19
CA ARG A 211 11.07 14.05 23.30
C ARG A 211 12.00 14.46 22.17
N TYR A 212 12.73 13.49 21.62
CA TYR A 212 13.68 13.68 20.51
C TYR A 212 13.05 13.26 19.17
N LEU A 213 12.37 12.12 19.13
CA LEU A 213 11.66 11.60 17.96
C LEU A 213 10.15 11.84 18.14
N LYS A 214 9.63 12.89 17.51
CA LYS A 214 8.26 13.35 17.74
C LYS A 214 7.19 12.43 17.14
N GLY A 215 7.55 11.67 16.11
CA GLY A 215 6.66 10.77 15.38
C GLY A 215 7.06 10.61 13.92
N PRO A 216 6.23 9.98 13.10
CA PRO A 216 6.49 9.79 11.67
C PRO A 216 6.74 11.11 10.92
N ASP A 217 7.55 11.03 9.87
CA ASP A 217 7.83 12.14 8.96
C ASP A 217 7.74 11.62 7.52
N PHE A 218 6.54 11.72 6.95
CA PHE A 218 6.26 11.21 5.62
C PHE A 218 6.87 12.11 4.54
N PRO A 219 7.43 11.54 3.46
CA PRO A 219 7.94 12.30 2.32
C PRO A 219 6.91 13.23 1.68
N THR A 220 5.63 12.84 1.73
CA THR A 220 4.49 13.61 1.20
C THR A 220 4.02 14.72 2.12
N GLY A 221 4.59 14.86 3.34
CA GLY A 221 4.13 15.80 4.34
C GLY A 221 2.83 15.36 5.02
N GLY A 222 1.85 16.24 5.05
CA GLY A 222 0.54 16.02 5.69
C GLY A 222 0.54 16.20 7.20
N LEU A 223 -0.59 15.86 7.81
CA LEU A 223 -0.83 15.99 9.24
C LEU A 223 -1.16 14.63 9.86
N VAL A 224 -0.49 14.28 10.95
CA VAL A 224 -0.92 13.19 11.84
C VAL A 224 -1.83 13.80 12.89
N VAL A 225 -3.10 13.35 12.94
CA VAL A 225 -4.16 14.00 13.72
C VAL A 225 -4.56 13.28 15.00
N ASN A 226 -3.85 12.23 15.37
CA ASN A 226 -4.07 11.46 16.60
C ASN A 226 -2.76 11.27 17.39
N LYS A 227 -2.14 12.38 17.77
CA LYS A 227 -0.86 12.42 18.47
C LYS A 227 -0.83 11.59 19.75
N ASP A 228 -1.91 11.56 20.51
CA ASP A 228 -1.99 10.85 21.80
C ASP A 228 -1.88 9.33 21.64
N ASP A 229 -2.24 8.78 20.49
CA ASP A 229 -2.08 7.35 20.21
C ASP A 229 -0.62 6.93 19.96
N LEU A 230 0.27 7.88 19.59
CA LEU A 230 1.65 7.60 19.22
C LEU A 230 2.44 6.89 20.32
N LEU A 231 2.24 7.27 21.58
CA LEU A 231 2.94 6.63 22.70
C LEU A 231 2.65 5.13 22.74
N ARG A 232 1.37 4.77 22.69
CA ARG A 232 0.94 3.37 22.70
C ARG A 232 1.47 2.62 21.47
N ILE A 233 1.43 3.26 20.29
CA ILE A 233 1.93 2.66 19.05
C ILE A 233 3.42 2.35 19.16
N TYR A 234 4.21 3.26 19.69
CA TYR A 234 5.65 3.06 19.87
C TYR A 234 6.03 2.12 21.01
N GLU A 235 5.17 1.94 22.00
CA GLU A 235 5.37 0.95 23.06
C GLU A 235 5.04 -0.47 22.58
N THR A 236 3.97 -0.62 21.78
CA THR A 236 3.49 -1.94 21.31
C THR A 236 4.01 -2.35 19.95
N GLY A 237 4.55 -1.41 19.17
CA GLY A 237 4.92 -1.62 17.77
C GLY A 237 3.73 -1.71 16.80
N THR A 238 2.48 -1.55 17.27
CA THR A 238 1.27 -1.70 16.45
C THR A 238 0.24 -0.61 16.72
N GLY A 239 -0.52 -0.23 15.69
CA GLY A 239 -1.61 0.71 15.84
C GLY A 239 -2.05 1.36 14.54
N LYS A 240 -2.85 2.41 14.66
CA LYS A 240 -3.41 3.14 13.52
C LYS A 240 -3.11 4.62 13.66
N LEU A 241 -2.48 5.19 12.64
CA LEU A 241 -2.27 6.62 12.52
C LEU A 241 -3.30 7.20 11.55
N ARG A 242 -3.96 8.28 11.93
CA ARG A 242 -4.81 9.03 11.00
C ARG A 242 -3.96 10.13 10.37
N VAL A 243 -3.85 10.09 9.05
CA VAL A 243 -3.05 11.02 8.26
C VAL A 243 -3.97 11.83 7.37
N ARG A 244 -3.85 13.15 7.43
CA ARG A 244 -4.65 14.13 6.70
C ARG A 244 -3.78 14.85 5.69
N GLY A 245 -4.29 15.09 4.48
CA GLY A 245 -3.69 15.98 3.51
C GLY A 245 -3.82 17.45 3.95
N LYS A 246 -2.93 18.28 3.44
CA LYS A 246 -2.96 19.73 3.71
C LYS A 246 -3.76 20.43 2.62
N VAL A 247 -4.68 21.29 3.07
CA VAL A 247 -5.59 22.04 2.21
C VAL A 247 -5.44 23.53 2.50
N GLU A 248 -5.35 24.34 1.46
CA GLU A 248 -5.22 25.78 1.54
C GLU A 248 -6.34 26.44 0.74
N THR A 249 -6.94 27.50 1.30
CA THR A 249 -7.95 28.29 0.61
C THR A 249 -7.30 29.51 -0.04
N VAL A 250 -7.42 29.62 -1.36
CA VAL A 250 -6.89 30.75 -2.14
C VAL A 250 -8.07 31.62 -2.62
N LYS A 251 -8.05 32.89 -2.25
CA LYS A 251 -9.03 33.89 -2.72
C LYS A 251 -8.57 34.49 -4.05
N LEU A 252 -9.41 34.42 -5.07
CA LEU A 252 -9.17 35.01 -6.39
C LEU A 252 -9.86 36.34 -6.59
N LYS A 253 -9.44 37.07 -7.65
CA LYS A 253 -10.12 38.30 -8.07
C LYS A 253 -11.60 38.05 -8.39
N GLY A 254 -12.48 38.94 -7.96
CA GLY A 254 -13.93 38.83 -8.19
C GLY A 254 -14.70 37.95 -7.20
N GLY A 255 -14.13 37.69 -6.00
CA GLY A 255 -14.79 36.91 -4.94
C GLY A 255 -14.86 35.40 -5.16
N ARG A 256 -14.19 34.86 -6.18
CA ARG A 256 -14.04 33.43 -6.39
C ARG A 256 -13.02 32.86 -5.41
N GLN A 257 -13.18 31.61 -5.04
CA GLN A 257 -12.29 30.91 -4.13
C GLN A 257 -11.83 29.58 -4.79
N GLN A 258 -10.64 29.16 -4.44
CA GLN A 258 -10.11 27.85 -4.79
C GLN A 258 -9.70 27.13 -3.51
N LEU A 259 -9.96 25.84 -3.47
CA LEU A 259 -9.41 24.93 -2.48
C LEU A 259 -8.22 24.21 -3.13
N VAL A 260 -7.04 24.41 -2.59
CA VAL A 260 -5.79 23.87 -3.14
C VAL A 260 -5.25 22.83 -2.17
N ILE A 261 -5.12 21.59 -2.62
CA ILE A 261 -4.49 20.49 -1.87
C ILE A 261 -3.01 20.49 -2.24
N THR A 262 -2.16 20.77 -1.26
CA THR A 262 -0.70 20.88 -1.43
C THR A 262 0.06 19.68 -0.91
N GLU A 263 -0.52 18.92 0.03
CA GLU A 263 0.06 17.71 0.58
C GLU A 263 -1.02 16.63 0.70
N ILE A 264 -0.67 15.39 0.47
CA ILE A 264 -1.58 14.25 0.50
C ILE A 264 -1.13 13.22 1.55
N PRO A 265 -2.05 12.42 2.12
CA PRO A 265 -1.67 11.28 2.93
C PRO A 265 -0.71 10.35 2.19
N TYR A 266 0.28 9.82 2.90
CA TYR A 266 1.27 8.88 2.33
C TYR A 266 0.62 7.64 1.71
N THR A 267 -0.54 7.23 2.23
CA THR A 267 -1.33 6.11 1.69
C THR A 267 -1.98 6.40 0.33
N MET A 268 -1.98 7.67 -0.10
CA MET A 268 -2.60 8.09 -1.37
C MET A 268 -1.62 8.05 -2.56
N ILE A 269 -0.35 7.76 -2.36
CA ILE A 269 0.67 7.71 -3.42
C ILE A 269 0.26 6.73 -4.53
N GLY A 270 0.57 7.08 -5.77
CA GLY A 270 0.35 6.23 -6.95
C GLY A 270 -1.07 6.32 -7.49
N ALA A 271 -1.60 5.24 -8.02
CA ALA A 271 -2.93 5.18 -8.66
C ALA A 271 -4.09 5.65 -7.77
N ASN A 272 -3.88 5.83 -6.46
CA ASN A 272 -4.88 6.34 -5.55
C ASN A 272 -5.20 7.83 -5.76
N ILE A 273 -4.28 8.62 -6.36
CA ILE A 273 -4.56 10.04 -6.68
C ILE A 273 -5.65 10.12 -7.76
N GLY A 274 -5.54 9.35 -8.83
CA GLY A 274 -6.59 9.27 -9.86
C GLY A 274 -7.93 8.81 -9.29
N LYS A 275 -7.93 7.83 -8.40
CA LYS A 275 -9.14 7.40 -7.70
C LYS A 275 -9.72 8.50 -6.83
N PHE A 276 -8.89 9.23 -6.09
CA PHE A 276 -9.32 10.36 -5.28
C PHE A 276 -9.99 11.47 -6.10
N LEU A 277 -9.45 11.81 -7.27
CA LEU A 277 -10.08 12.77 -8.19
C LEU A 277 -11.45 12.28 -8.67
N ASN A 278 -11.57 11.00 -9.02
CA ASN A 278 -12.84 10.38 -9.39
C ASN A 278 -13.83 10.34 -8.22
N ASP A 279 -13.37 10.11 -7.00
CA ASP A 279 -14.23 10.16 -5.81
C ASP A 279 -14.80 11.57 -5.60
N ILE A 280 -14.00 12.63 -5.79
CA ILE A 280 -14.49 14.02 -5.73
C ILE A 280 -15.49 14.29 -6.86
N ALA A 281 -15.20 13.91 -8.10
CA ALA A 281 -16.12 14.05 -9.23
C ALA A 281 -17.46 13.36 -8.95
N SER A 282 -17.41 12.13 -8.40
CA SER A 282 -18.60 11.40 -8.00
C SER A 282 -19.42 12.09 -6.90
N LEU A 283 -18.79 12.81 -5.97
CA LEU A 283 -19.51 13.61 -4.97
C LEU A 283 -20.30 14.74 -5.63
N VAL A 284 -19.74 15.37 -6.68
CA VAL A 284 -20.40 16.42 -7.46
C VAL A 284 -21.53 15.84 -8.31
N GLU A 285 -21.29 14.77 -9.06
CA GLU A 285 -22.26 14.09 -9.92
C GLU A 285 -23.46 13.57 -9.12
N ASN A 286 -23.20 13.00 -7.94
CA ASN A 286 -24.24 12.50 -7.03
C ASN A 286 -24.91 13.63 -6.21
N LYS A 287 -24.65 14.91 -6.55
CA LYS A 287 -25.22 16.09 -5.90
C LYS A 287 -25.02 16.13 -4.37
N LYS A 288 -23.95 15.46 -3.87
CA LYS A 288 -23.58 15.54 -2.45
C LYS A 288 -23.00 16.89 -2.09
N THR A 289 -22.39 17.57 -3.07
CA THR A 289 -22.02 18.99 -3.03
C THR A 289 -22.32 19.65 -4.36
N THR A 290 -22.64 20.91 -4.30
CA THR A 290 -22.78 21.79 -5.49
C THR A 290 -21.76 22.92 -5.46
N ASP A 291 -20.85 22.92 -4.50
CA ASP A 291 -19.93 24.01 -4.22
C ASP A 291 -18.68 23.97 -5.12
N ILE A 292 -18.37 22.81 -5.70
CA ILE A 292 -17.26 22.61 -6.64
C ILE A 292 -17.74 22.86 -8.07
N VAL A 293 -16.99 23.69 -8.80
CA VAL A 293 -17.28 24.05 -10.21
C VAL A 293 -16.37 23.24 -11.15
N ASP A 294 -15.09 23.12 -10.79
CA ASP A 294 -14.10 22.41 -11.60
C ASP A 294 -13.05 21.76 -10.72
N ILE A 295 -12.42 20.70 -11.24
CA ILE A 295 -11.38 19.92 -10.57
C ILE A 295 -10.20 19.82 -11.53
N SER A 296 -9.06 20.38 -11.17
CA SER A 296 -7.84 20.32 -11.96
C SER A 296 -6.65 19.78 -11.18
N ASN A 297 -5.92 18.84 -11.78
CA ASN A 297 -4.66 18.38 -11.26
C ASN A 297 -3.52 19.16 -11.92
N GLN A 298 -2.82 19.94 -11.13
CA GLN A 298 -1.69 20.77 -11.53
C GLN A 298 -0.39 20.29 -10.88
N SER A 299 -0.37 19.06 -10.37
CA SER A 299 0.82 18.46 -9.77
C SER A 299 1.96 18.39 -10.78
N SER A 300 3.18 18.58 -10.29
CA SER A 300 4.39 18.60 -11.11
C SER A 300 5.58 18.07 -10.31
N LYS A 301 6.79 18.20 -10.87
CA LYS A 301 8.05 17.90 -10.16
C LYS A 301 8.24 18.77 -8.90
N GLU A 302 7.56 19.91 -8.83
CA GLU A 302 7.64 20.82 -7.69
C GLU A 302 6.77 20.36 -6.51
N GLY A 303 5.86 19.40 -6.72
CA GLY A 303 5.01 18.81 -5.69
C GLY A 303 3.57 18.63 -6.12
N ILE A 304 2.76 18.20 -5.16
CA ILE A 304 1.31 18.00 -5.32
C ILE A 304 0.61 19.36 -5.37
N ARG A 305 -0.25 19.54 -6.37
CA ARG A 305 -1.13 20.68 -6.50
C ARG A 305 -2.44 20.27 -7.17
N ILE A 306 -3.44 19.92 -6.36
CA ILE A 306 -4.80 19.64 -6.84
C ILE A 306 -5.67 20.83 -6.50
N VAL A 307 -6.33 21.41 -7.50
CA VAL A 307 -7.11 22.64 -7.38
C VAL A 307 -8.58 22.33 -7.63
N LEU A 308 -9.42 22.73 -6.68
CA LEU A 308 -10.87 22.69 -6.77
C LEU A 308 -11.37 24.13 -6.89
N ASP A 309 -11.95 24.50 -8.02
CA ASP A 309 -12.61 25.78 -8.21
C ASP A 309 -13.97 25.78 -7.53
N LEU A 310 -14.22 26.78 -6.68
CA LEU A 310 -15.42 26.85 -5.87
C LEU A 310 -16.39 27.94 -6.37
N LYS A 311 -17.67 27.74 -6.06
CA LYS A 311 -18.69 28.80 -6.20
C LYS A 311 -18.39 29.94 -5.23
N ARG A 312 -18.95 31.14 -5.52
CA ARG A 312 -18.74 32.33 -4.67
C ARG A 312 -19.22 32.14 -3.24
N ASP A 313 -20.33 31.44 -3.06
CA ASP A 313 -21.00 31.24 -1.77
C ASP A 313 -20.69 29.84 -1.17
N ALA A 314 -19.60 29.20 -1.60
CA ALA A 314 -19.23 27.90 -1.12
C ALA A 314 -18.85 27.91 0.36
N ASP A 315 -19.39 26.97 1.12
CA ASP A 315 -19.00 26.71 2.50
C ASP A 315 -17.72 25.88 2.50
N VAL A 316 -16.58 26.57 2.52
CA VAL A 316 -15.25 25.98 2.40
C VAL A 316 -14.94 25.04 3.55
N GLU A 317 -15.37 25.37 4.77
CA GLU A 317 -15.11 24.55 5.96
C GLU A 317 -15.88 23.23 5.89
N ASN A 318 -17.18 23.29 5.65
CA ASN A 318 -18.00 22.09 5.51
C ASN A 318 -17.58 21.23 4.30
N LEU A 319 -17.17 21.87 3.19
CA LEU A 319 -16.64 21.17 2.02
C LEU A 319 -15.33 20.43 2.35
N THR A 320 -14.41 21.08 3.05
CA THR A 320 -13.16 20.47 3.48
C THR A 320 -13.42 19.30 4.41
N ASN A 321 -14.33 19.46 5.36
CA ASN A 321 -14.76 18.40 6.26
C ASN A 321 -15.41 17.22 5.52
N MET A 322 -16.21 17.51 4.51
CA MET A 322 -16.77 16.48 3.64
C MET A 322 -15.67 15.70 2.90
N LEU A 323 -14.67 16.39 2.34
CA LEU A 323 -13.55 15.74 1.65
C LEU A 323 -12.77 14.81 2.59
N TYR A 324 -12.47 15.25 3.81
CA TYR A 324 -11.82 14.39 4.81
C TYR A 324 -12.66 13.16 5.18
N LYS A 325 -13.98 13.31 5.30
CA LYS A 325 -14.87 12.21 5.74
C LYS A 325 -15.28 11.26 4.62
N LYS A 326 -15.35 11.73 3.37
CA LYS A 326 -15.89 10.97 2.23
C LYS A 326 -14.85 10.52 1.22
N THR A 327 -13.61 10.98 1.34
CA THR A 327 -12.51 10.63 0.43
C THR A 327 -11.27 10.20 1.22
N LYS A 328 -10.23 9.79 0.50
CA LYS A 328 -8.94 9.44 1.10
C LYS A 328 -8.06 10.64 1.48
N LEU A 329 -8.58 11.87 1.47
CA LEU A 329 -7.84 13.03 1.93
C LEU A 329 -7.52 12.97 3.43
N GLU A 330 -8.32 12.25 4.22
CA GLU A 330 -7.94 11.68 5.50
C GLU A 330 -7.98 10.16 5.38
N ASP A 331 -6.88 9.50 5.69
CA ASP A 331 -6.79 8.04 5.61
C ASP A 331 -6.02 7.47 6.82
N THR A 332 -6.15 6.18 7.03
CA THR A 332 -5.51 5.48 8.13
C THR A 332 -4.27 4.75 7.65
N PHE A 333 -3.11 5.09 8.22
CA PHE A 333 -1.89 4.31 8.08
C PHE A 333 -1.82 3.27 9.22
N GLY A 334 -1.90 1.99 8.86
CA GLY A 334 -1.73 0.89 9.82
C GLY A 334 -0.26 0.69 10.15
N VAL A 335 0.13 0.89 11.41
CA VAL A 335 1.51 0.64 11.87
C VAL A 335 1.62 -0.80 12.35
N ASN A 336 2.64 -1.50 11.86
CA ASN A 336 3.11 -2.78 12.38
C ASN A 336 4.63 -2.83 12.21
N MET A 337 5.36 -2.63 13.31
CA MET A 337 6.81 -2.56 13.34
C MET A 337 7.43 -3.97 13.40
N LEU A 338 7.04 -4.81 12.44
CA LEU A 338 7.51 -6.18 12.30
C LEU A 338 8.82 -6.19 11.50
N ALA A 339 9.88 -6.77 12.06
CA ALA A 339 11.17 -6.92 11.41
C ALA A 339 11.82 -8.26 11.79
N VAL A 340 12.86 -8.65 11.09
CA VAL A 340 13.70 -9.81 11.47
C VAL A 340 14.71 -9.34 12.50
N ALA A 341 14.59 -9.85 13.73
CA ALA A 341 15.55 -9.68 14.81
C ALA A 341 16.07 -11.06 15.22
N ASP A 342 17.38 -11.22 15.32
CA ASP A 342 18.05 -12.48 15.68
C ASP A 342 17.54 -13.72 14.90
N GLY A 343 17.28 -13.52 13.60
CA GLY A 343 16.79 -14.56 12.69
C GLY A 343 15.31 -14.93 12.86
N ARG A 344 14.53 -14.15 13.61
CA ARG A 344 13.10 -14.38 13.85
C ARG A 344 12.28 -13.12 13.53
N PRO A 345 11.04 -13.28 13.02
CA PRO A 345 10.13 -12.15 12.85
C PRO A 345 9.58 -11.72 14.21
N GLU A 346 9.80 -10.47 14.58
CA GLU A 346 9.32 -9.89 15.84
C GLU A 346 8.68 -8.53 15.60
N THR A 347 7.58 -8.24 16.32
CA THR A 347 7.00 -6.90 16.38
C THR A 347 7.71 -6.12 17.49
N LEU A 348 8.43 -5.09 17.09
CA LEU A 348 9.33 -4.34 17.96
C LEU A 348 8.72 -3.01 18.40
N SER A 349 8.95 -2.63 19.64
CA SER A 349 8.72 -1.27 20.12
C SER A 349 9.78 -0.32 19.54
N LEU A 350 9.53 0.99 19.59
CA LEU A 350 10.50 2.00 19.18
C LEU A 350 11.84 1.84 19.94
N LYS A 351 11.77 1.57 21.23
CA LYS A 351 12.97 1.38 22.05
C LYS A 351 13.77 0.17 21.58
N GLN A 352 13.13 -0.97 21.34
CA GLN A 352 13.80 -2.18 20.87
C GLN A 352 14.46 -2.00 19.50
N VAL A 353 13.82 -1.27 18.56
CA VAL A 353 14.46 -0.96 17.26
C VAL A 353 15.74 -0.14 17.45
N ILE A 354 15.72 0.85 18.34
CA ILE A 354 16.91 1.66 18.65
C ILE A 354 17.98 0.82 19.35
N GLU A 355 17.58 -0.04 20.28
CA GLU A 355 18.46 -0.95 21.01
C GLU A 355 19.23 -1.87 20.06
N HIS A 356 18.52 -2.65 19.24
CA HIS A 356 19.15 -3.52 18.24
C HIS A 356 20.09 -2.76 17.29
N HIS A 357 19.72 -1.53 16.91
CA HIS A 357 20.60 -0.73 16.08
C HIS A 357 21.85 -0.29 16.81
N VAL A 358 21.74 0.17 18.06
CA VAL A 358 22.91 0.59 18.87
C VAL A 358 23.85 -0.58 19.09
N ASP A 359 23.34 -1.74 19.50
CA ASP A 359 24.14 -2.95 19.67
C ASP A 359 24.87 -3.33 18.38
N PHE A 360 24.19 -3.27 17.25
CA PHE A 360 24.79 -3.53 15.96
C PHE A 360 25.90 -2.53 15.59
N VAL A 361 25.69 -1.22 15.82
CA VAL A 361 26.70 -0.21 15.53
C VAL A 361 27.92 -0.36 16.44
N PHE A 362 27.74 -0.75 17.70
CA PHE A 362 28.84 -1.07 18.59
C PHE A 362 29.65 -2.29 18.10
N ASP A 363 28.98 -3.36 17.62
CA ASP A 363 29.66 -4.53 17.05
C ASP A 363 30.46 -4.13 15.79
N VAL A 364 29.84 -3.43 14.85
CA VAL A 364 30.49 -2.92 13.63
C VAL A 364 31.71 -2.06 13.98
N THR A 365 31.57 -1.17 14.95
CA THR A 365 32.67 -0.28 15.40
C THR A 365 33.78 -1.06 16.07
N THR A 366 33.47 -2.03 16.91
CA THR A 366 34.45 -2.93 17.56
C THR A 366 35.24 -3.68 16.48
N ARG A 367 34.58 -4.28 15.51
CA ARG A 367 35.23 -5.02 14.41
C ARG A 367 36.10 -4.11 13.54
N LYS A 368 35.64 -2.88 13.26
CA LYS A 368 36.40 -1.85 12.54
C LYS A 368 37.71 -1.53 13.25
N TYR A 369 37.64 -1.14 14.53
CA TYR A 369 38.82 -0.74 15.29
C TYR A 369 39.74 -1.91 15.63
N THR A 370 39.22 -3.12 15.79
CA THR A 370 40.03 -4.34 15.91
C THR A 370 40.85 -4.56 14.62
N THR A 371 40.22 -4.42 13.45
CA THR A 371 40.94 -4.56 12.16
C THR A 371 41.99 -3.48 11.99
N LEU A 372 41.67 -2.22 12.34
CA LEU A 372 42.63 -1.12 12.29
C LEU A 372 43.77 -1.31 13.27
N LEU A 373 43.50 -1.72 14.52
CA LEU A 373 44.49 -2.01 15.53
C LEU A 373 45.48 -3.10 15.08
N ASN A 374 44.96 -4.19 14.54
CA ASN A 374 45.79 -5.30 14.00
C ASN A 374 46.72 -4.82 12.87
N LYS A 375 46.21 -3.98 11.94
CA LYS A 375 47.02 -3.38 10.89
C LYS A 375 48.12 -2.45 11.43
N GLU A 376 47.80 -1.61 12.43
CA GLU A 376 48.80 -0.74 13.07
C GLU A 376 49.81 -1.55 13.91
N GLN A 377 49.40 -2.63 14.54
CA GLN A 377 50.31 -3.51 15.27
C GLN A 377 51.27 -4.25 14.31
N GLU A 378 50.79 -4.74 13.16
CA GLU A 378 51.67 -5.29 12.13
C GLU A 378 52.64 -4.25 11.56
N LYS A 379 52.17 -3.03 11.34
CA LYS A 379 53.01 -1.91 10.88
C LYS A 379 54.04 -1.57 11.95
N LYS A 380 53.70 -1.51 13.21
CA LYS A 380 54.58 -1.32 14.38
C LYS A 380 55.69 -2.38 14.41
N GLU A 381 55.30 -3.66 14.29
CA GLU A 381 56.28 -4.78 14.25
C GLU A 381 57.35 -4.57 13.17
N ILE A 382 56.90 -4.21 11.97
CA ILE A 382 57.84 -3.94 10.84
C ILE A 382 58.70 -2.72 11.09
N GLN A 383 58.11 -1.62 11.59
CA GLN A 383 58.86 -0.36 11.87
C GLN A 383 59.92 -0.56 12.97
N GLU A 384 59.59 -1.28 14.04
CA GLU A 384 60.55 -1.63 15.10
C GLU A 384 61.71 -2.44 14.56
N GLY A 385 61.43 -3.39 13.66
CA GLY A 385 62.44 -4.18 13.02
C GLY A 385 63.35 -3.35 12.11
N LEU A 386 62.78 -2.42 11.36
CA LEU A 386 63.60 -1.49 10.50
C LEU A 386 64.44 -0.51 11.30
N ILE A 387 63.90 0.07 12.38
CA ILE A 387 64.66 0.95 13.28
C ILE A 387 65.81 0.18 13.89
N LYS A 388 65.58 -0.99 14.42
CA LYS A 388 66.60 -1.87 14.99
C LYS A 388 67.64 -2.31 13.97
N ALA A 389 67.21 -2.52 12.70
CA ALA A 389 68.12 -2.85 11.59
C ALA A 389 69.03 -1.67 11.24
N CYS A 390 68.55 -0.43 11.31
CA CYS A 390 69.38 0.76 11.08
C CYS A 390 70.54 0.89 12.12
N ASP A 391 70.27 0.52 13.39
CA ASP A 391 71.31 0.53 14.41
C ASP A 391 72.42 -0.52 14.22
N VAL A 392 72.11 -1.64 13.54
CA VAL A 392 73.04 -2.75 13.27
C VAL A 392 73.31 -2.94 11.78
N ILE A 393 73.18 -1.89 11.00
CA ILE A 393 73.15 -1.96 9.51
C ILE A 393 74.44 -2.52 8.94
N ASP A 394 75.64 -2.16 9.48
CA ASP A 394 76.91 -2.67 9.06
C ASP A 394 77.01 -4.18 9.20
N LEU A 395 76.47 -4.73 10.31
CA LEU A 395 76.38 -6.16 10.52
C LEU A 395 75.43 -6.84 9.48
N ILE A 396 74.29 -6.23 9.20
CA ILE A 396 73.35 -6.76 8.21
C ILE A 396 73.94 -6.76 6.82
N ILE A 397 74.71 -5.70 6.45
CA ILE A 397 75.44 -5.64 5.18
C ILE A 397 76.49 -6.73 5.10
N GLU A 398 77.19 -7.01 6.22
CA GLU A 398 78.18 -8.09 6.28
C GLU A 398 77.52 -9.45 6.11
N ILE A 399 76.39 -9.72 6.77
CA ILE A 399 75.60 -10.95 6.61
C ILE A 399 75.16 -11.12 5.17
N LEU A 400 74.61 -10.07 4.53
CA LEU A 400 74.14 -10.08 3.14
C LEU A 400 75.25 -10.42 2.16
N ARG A 401 76.47 -9.85 2.34
CA ARG A 401 77.63 -10.09 1.51
C ARG A 401 78.29 -11.45 1.74
N GLY A 402 78.17 -12.00 2.94
CA GLY A 402 78.75 -13.27 3.37
C GLY A 402 77.87 -14.47 3.01
N SER A 403 76.57 -14.26 2.79
CA SER A 403 75.58 -15.31 2.51
C SER A 403 75.51 -15.71 1.06
N LYS A 404 75.08 -16.91 0.77
CA LYS A 404 74.95 -17.47 -0.60
C LYS A 404 73.57 -17.22 -1.22
N ASN A 405 72.52 -17.13 -0.44
CA ASN A 405 71.12 -16.94 -0.86
C ASN A 405 70.28 -16.21 0.20
N ARG A 406 69.09 -15.73 -0.18
CA ARG A 406 68.13 -14.98 0.65
C ARG A 406 67.66 -15.78 1.87
N GLU A 407 67.52 -17.08 1.73
CA GLU A 407 67.03 -17.98 2.79
C GLU A 407 68.05 -18.09 3.95
N GLN A 408 69.33 -18.14 3.62
CA GLN A 408 70.41 -18.15 4.62
C GLN A 408 70.49 -16.83 5.41
N VAL A 409 70.31 -15.72 4.73
CA VAL A 409 70.22 -14.39 5.40
C VAL A 409 68.99 -14.34 6.30
N LYS A 410 67.81 -14.81 5.83
CA LYS A 410 66.59 -14.86 6.62
C LYS A 410 66.77 -15.68 7.89
N LYS A 411 67.35 -16.89 7.82
CA LYS A 411 67.66 -17.75 8.95
C LYS A 411 68.62 -17.09 9.94
N CYS A 412 69.63 -16.39 9.42
CA CYS A 412 70.56 -15.67 10.28
C CYS A 412 69.86 -14.51 11.05
N LEU A 413 69.01 -13.74 10.35
CA LEU A 413 68.28 -12.61 11.00
C LEU A 413 67.25 -13.09 12.01
N VAL A 414 66.56 -14.22 11.71
CA VAL A 414 65.48 -14.73 12.59
C VAL A 414 66.00 -15.61 13.72
N ASP A 415 66.84 -16.60 13.40
CA ASP A 415 67.24 -17.67 14.31
C ASP A 415 68.68 -17.51 14.77
N GLY A 416 69.44 -16.50 14.30
CA GLY A 416 70.85 -16.31 14.63
C GLY A 416 71.76 -17.37 14.05
N VAL A 417 71.32 -18.12 13.00
CA VAL A 417 72.09 -19.20 12.40
C VAL A 417 73.20 -18.61 11.50
N THR A 418 74.47 -18.78 11.87
CA THR A 418 75.62 -18.23 11.19
C THR A 418 76.36 -19.22 10.30
N GLU A 419 75.87 -20.48 10.26
CA GLU A 419 76.50 -21.56 9.49
C GLU A 419 76.56 -21.26 7.98
N GLY A 420 77.76 -21.34 7.39
CA GLY A 420 77.99 -21.09 5.98
C GLY A 420 78.06 -19.64 5.55
N ILE A 421 77.91 -18.69 6.48
CA ILE A 421 78.06 -17.23 6.23
C ILE A 421 79.53 -16.84 6.50
N ARG A 422 80.10 -16.01 5.61
CA ARG A 422 81.46 -15.52 5.76
C ARG A 422 81.44 -14.17 6.49
N PHE A 423 81.92 -14.17 7.75
CA PHE A 423 82.09 -12.96 8.53
C PHE A 423 83.53 -12.41 8.47
N LYS A 424 83.68 -11.09 8.64
CA LYS A 424 84.97 -10.40 8.69
C LYS A 424 85.68 -10.66 10.01
N SER A 425 84.94 -10.84 11.12
CA SER A 425 85.46 -11.07 12.44
C SER A 425 84.62 -12.05 13.25
N LYS A 426 85.26 -12.70 14.25
CA LYS A 426 84.53 -13.55 15.24
C LYS A 426 83.58 -12.74 16.10
N SER A 427 83.82 -11.43 16.29
CA SER A 427 82.89 -10.52 17.01
C SER A 427 81.63 -10.27 16.25
N SER A 428 81.70 -10.09 14.92
CA SER A 428 80.53 -9.96 14.05
C SER A 428 79.68 -11.21 14.02
N GLU A 429 80.35 -12.40 13.95
CA GLU A 429 79.64 -13.69 14.02
C GLU A 429 78.87 -13.85 15.32
N LYS A 430 79.51 -13.55 16.49
CA LYS A 430 78.86 -13.58 17.81
C LYS A 430 77.73 -12.58 17.93
N ALA A 431 77.83 -11.42 17.31
CA ALA A 431 76.77 -10.41 17.25
C ALA A 431 75.62 -10.84 16.38
N ALA A 432 75.89 -11.52 15.23
CA ALA A 432 74.88 -12.06 14.36
C ALA A 432 74.07 -13.18 15.02
N GLN A 433 74.68 -14.02 15.85
CA GLN A 433 73.99 -15.06 16.65
C GLN A 433 72.99 -14.51 17.68
N LYS A 434 73.06 -13.24 18.00
CA LYS A 434 72.13 -12.56 18.94
C LYS A 434 71.00 -11.83 18.23
N LEU A 435 70.98 -11.88 16.88
CA LEU A 435 69.88 -11.30 16.12
C LEU A 435 68.65 -12.19 16.25
N HIS A 436 67.49 -11.62 16.60
CA HIS A 436 66.21 -12.25 16.71
C HIS A 436 65.16 -11.30 16.14
N PHE A 437 65.08 -11.20 14.82
CA PHE A 437 64.02 -10.49 14.14
C PHE A 437 62.86 -11.45 13.85
N SER A 438 61.64 -10.95 13.80
CA SER A 438 60.54 -11.78 13.33
C SER A 438 60.63 -12.05 11.83
N GLU A 439 59.89 -13.05 11.32
CA GLU A 439 59.89 -13.33 9.89
C GLU A 439 59.46 -12.14 9.05
N LYS A 440 58.46 -11.38 9.51
CA LYS A 440 57.96 -10.17 8.86
C LYS A 440 59.02 -9.08 8.87
N GLN A 441 59.69 -8.88 10.01
CA GLN A 441 60.81 -7.93 10.10
C GLN A 441 61.97 -8.30 9.17
N ALA A 442 62.39 -9.55 9.18
CA ALA A 442 63.47 -10.03 8.31
C ALA A 442 63.13 -9.87 6.84
N ALA A 443 61.89 -10.13 6.41
CA ALA A 443 61.43 -9.87 5.05
C ALA A 443 61.48 -8.39 4.70
N ALA A 444 61.01 -7.52 5.55
CA ALA A 444 61.03 -6.06 5.37
C ALA A 444 62.47 -5.48 5.27
N ILE A 445 63.40 -6.00 6.09
CA ILE A 445 64.82 -5.64 6.06
C ILE A 445 65.45 -6.06 4.72
N LEU A 446 65.13 -7.27 4.25
CA LEU A 446 65.65 -7.76 2.95
C LEU A 446 65.13 -7.01 1.72
N ASP A 447 63.95 -6.42 1.85
CA ASP A 447 63.33 -5.64 0.79
C ASP A 447 63.58 -4.13 0.93
N MET A 448 64.36 -3.72 1.96
CA MET A 448 64.69 -2.32 2.23
C MET A 448 65.64 -1.76 1.13
N ARG A 449 65.25 -0.59 0.61
CA ARG A 449 66.06 0.13 -0.37
C ARG A 449 67.18 0.92 0.33
N LEU A 450 68.40 0.97 -0.28
CA LEU A 450 69.56 1.60 0.34
C LEU A 450 69.39 3.08 0.67
N TYR A 451 68.56 3.81 -0.08
CA TYR A 451 68.33 5.24 0.24
C TYR A 451 67.60 5.44 1.58
N LYS A 452 66.88 4.44 2.06
CA LYS A 452 66.20 4.46 3.40
C LYS A 452 67.18 4.56 4.59
N LEU A 453 68.47 4.43 4.32
CA LEU A 453 69.52 4.57 5.32
C LEU A 453 70.03 6.02 5.47
N ILE A 454 69.51 6.97 4.73
CA ILE A 454 69.85 8.39 4.83
C ILE A 454 69.19 8.94 6.14
N GLY A 455 69.91 9.78 6.88
CA GLY A 455 69.46 10.27 8.17
C GLY A 455 68.04 10.87 8.20
N LEU A 456 67.68 11.65 7.18
CA LEU A 456 66.31 12.21 7.01
C LEU A 456 65.26 11.13 6.85
N GLU A 457 65.56 10.01 6.24
CA GLU A 457 64.60 8.88 6.08
C GLU A 457 64.45 8.08 7.41
N ILE A 458 65.51 8.02 8.24
CA ILE A 458 65.45 7.42 9.56
C ILE A 458 64.60 8.28 10.50
N GLU A 459 64.72 9.60 10.45
CA GLU A 459 63.88 10.54 11.20
C GLU A 459 62.42 10.43 10.74
N ALA A 460 62.14 10.31 9.45
CA ALA A 460 60.78 10.08 8.94
C ALA A 460 60.21 8.74 9.41
N LEU A 461 61.01 7.66 9.44
CA LEU A 461 60.59 6.37 9.97
C LEU A 461 60.25 6.43 11.49
N GLN A 462 61.05 7.19 12.24
CA GLN A 462 60.77 7.40 13.67
C GLN A 462 59.49 8.22 13.93
N ALA A 463 59.25 9.25 13.08
CA ALA A 463 58.04 10.04 13.11
C ALA A 463 56.79 9.16 12.76
N ASP A 464 56.86 8.34 11.70
CA ASP A 464 55.82 7.37 11.34
C ASP A 464 55.56 6.36 12.43
N TYR A 465 56.60 5.89 13.13
CA TYR A 465 56.45 4.99 14.28
C TYR A 465 55.76 5.66 15.44
N ALA A 466 56.09 6.90 15.75
CA ALA A 466 55.43 7.67 16.81
C ALA A 466 53.93 7.88 16.50
N GLU A 467 53.57 8.12 15.21
CA GLU A 467 52.18 8.20 14.76
C GLU A 467 51.46 6.84 14.92
N THR A 468 52.12 5.74 14.49
CA THR A 468 51.61 4.38 14.67
C THR A 468 51.32 4.09 16.14
N MET A 469 52.22 4.42 17.06
CA MET A 469 52.02 4.23 18.48
C MET A 469 50.86 5.05 19.03
N LYS A 470 50.68 6.28 18.55
CA LYS A 470 49.54 7.13 18.89
C LYS A 470 48.22 6.51 18.42
N ASN A 471 48.17 6.01 17.17
CA ASN A 471 47.01 5.36 16.64
C ASN A 471 46.63 4.09 17.42
N ILE A 472 47.61 3.26 17.76
CA ILE A 472 47.42 2.08 18.61
C ILE A 472 46.78 2.46 19.94
N ALA A 473 47.33 3.46 20.64
CA ALA A 473 46.79 3.90 21.91
C ALA A 473 45.35 4.42 21.82
N ILE A 474 45.01 5.14 20.72
CA ILE A 474 43.66 5.61 20.47
C ILE A 474 42.72 4.44 20.19
N TYR A 475 43.13 3.46 19.38
CA TYR A 475 42.29 2.30 19.03
C TYR A 475 42.08 1.37 20.22
N GLU A 476 43.12 1.18 21.08
CA GLU A 476 43.02 0.44 22.34
C GLU A 476 42.07 1.12 23.32
N ASP A 477 42.13 2.46 23.46
CA ASP A 477 41.19 3.20 24.29
C ASP A 477 39.74 3.05 23.79
N ILE A 478 39.49 3.20 22.49
CA ILE A 478 38.17 3.02 21.88
C ILE A 478 37.61 1.59 22.13
N LEU A 479 38.47 0.56 22.02
CA LEU A 479 38.07 -0.82 22.20
C LEU A 479 37.82 -1.23 23.65
N ASN A 480 38.55 -0.62 24.61
CA ASN A 480 38.49 -0.99 26.01
C ASN A 480 37.60 -0.08 26.86
N ASN A 481 37.18 1.06 26.33
CA ASN A 481 36.41 2.06 27.05
C ASN A 481 35.08 2.36 26.32
N TYR A 482 33.96 1.99 26.94
CA TYR A 482 32.63 2.22 26.41
C TYR A 482 32.36 3.68 26.07
N ASP A 483 32.76 4.61 26.93
CA ASP A 483 32.51 6.04 26.74
C ASP A 483 33.29 6.58 25.54
N SER A 484 34.54 6.14 25.34
CA SER A 484 35.35 6.52 24.17
C SER A 484 34.75 6.01 22.87
N MET A 485 34.26 4.76 22.83
CA MET A 485 33.57 4.20 21.67
C MET A 485 32.26 4.93 21.42
N ALA A 486 31.44 5.15 22.42
CA ALA A 486 30.19 5.89 22.32
C ALA A 486 30.42 7.33 21.80
N GLU A 487 31.46 7.99 22.22
CA GLU A 487 31.82 9.33 21.74
C GLU A 487 32.15 9.34 20.25
N VAL A 488 32.91 8.36 19.78
CA VAL A 488 33.20 8.20 18.33
C VAL A 488 31.93 8.00 17.56
N ILE A 489 31.05 7.06 17.94
CA ILE A 489 29.79 6.80 17.28
C ILE A 489 28.91 8.06 17.28
N MET A 490 28.81 8.76 18.41
CA MET A 490 28.01 9.99 18.49
C MET A 490 28.55 11.11 17.58
N LYS A 491 29.86 11.23 17.42
CA LYS A 491 30.47 12.19 16.48
C LYS A 491 30.16 11.85 15.03
N GLU A 492 30.25 10.57 14.66
CA GLU A 492 29.84 10.11 13.30
C GLU A 492 28.36 10.40 13.04
N LEU A 493 27.48 10.12 14.00
CA LEU A 493 26.05 10.43 13.92
C LEU A 493 25.77 11.93 13.78
N ASP A 494 26.50 12.79 14.49
CA ASP A 494 26.38 14.24 14.36
C ASP A 494 26.81 14.74 12.99
N GLN A 495 27.86 14.14 12.42
CA GLN A 495 28.30 14.47 11.06
C GLN A 495 27.23 14.05 10.04
N ILE A 496 26.68 12.84 10.14
CA ILE A 496 25.61 12.35 9.28
C ILE A 496 24.38 13.26 9.39
N LYS A 497 23.98 13.63 10.60
CA LYS A 497 22.87 14.57 10.82
C LYS A 497 23.12 15.93 10.18
N LYS A 498 24.33 16.47 10.30
CA LYS A 498 24.71 17.77 9.71
C LYS A 498 24.68 17.73 8.19
N GLU A 499 25.16 16.66 7.59
CA GLU A 499 25.28 16.54 6.14
C GLU A 499 23.96 16.16 5.45
N TYR A 500 23.22 15.22 6.05
CA TYR A 500 22.02 14.63 5.43
C TYR A 500 20.71 14.98 6.13
N GLY A 501 20.73 15.71 7.24
CA GLY A 501 19.53 16.10 7.97
C GLY A 501 18.65 17.04 7.16
N THR A 502 17.34 16.87 7.26
CA THR A 502 16.32 17.71 6.62
C THR A 502 15.30 18.20 7.64
N LYS A 503 14.64 19.31 7.35
CA LYS A 503 13.53 19.78 8.18
C LYS A 503 12.37 18.79 8.11
N ARG A 504 11.65 18.64 9.23
CA ARG A 504 10.40 17.86 9.30
C ARG A 504 9.37 18.42 8.31
N ARG A 505 8.68 17.52 7.62
CA ARG A 505 7.60 17.82 6.69
C ARG A 505 6.22 17.59 7.33
N THR A 506 6.04 16.46 8.01
CA THR A 506 4.75 16.08 8.62
C THR A 506 4.51 16.83 9.92
N VAL A 507 3.34 17.44 10.05
CA VAL A 507 2.87 18.07 11.29
C VAL A 507 2.18 17.00 12.16
N ILE A 508 2.38 17.06 13.47
CA ILE A 508 1.81 16.09 14.43
C ILE A 508 1.03 16.86 15.49
N GLU A 509 -0.27 16.63 15.52
CA GLU A 509 -1.17 17.30 16.46
C GLU A 509 -2.37 16.40 16.80
N ASN A 510 -3.16 16.80 17.78
CA ASN A 510 -4.49 16.24 17.97
C ASN A 510 -5.48 17.16 17.26
N ALA A 511 -6.18 16.65 16.27
CA ALA A 511 -7.28 17.37 15.65
C ALA A 511 -8.62 16.84 16.16
N GLU A 512 -9.58 17.74 16.29
CA GLU A 512 -10.96 17.35 16.58
C GLU A 512 -11.50 16.42 15.50
N GLU A 513 -12.43 15.57 15.90
CA GLU A 513 -13.11 14.70 14.94
C GLU A 513 -13.87 15.56 13.92
N VAL A 514 -13.64 15.29 12.64
CA VAL A 514 -14.27 16.03 11.55
C VAL A 514 -15.78 15.84 11.63
N VAL A 515 -16.51 16.90 11.92
CA VAL A 515 -17.98 16.95 11.85
C VAL A 515 -18.36 17.50 10.47
N TYR A 516 -18.99 16.67 9.66
CA TYR A 516 -19.58 17.05 8.38
C TYR A 516 -21.09 17.11 8.54
N GLU A 517 -21.66 18.26 8.32
CA GLU A 517 -23.10 18.42 8.26
C GLU A 517 -23.59 18.17 6.84
N GLU A 518 -24.27 17.03 6.64
CA GLU A 518 -24.92 16.77 5.36
C GLU A 518 -26.06 17.78 5.21
N LYS A 519 -25.96 18.71 4.22
CA LYS A 519 -27.06 19.62 3.91
C LYS A 519 -28.29 18.77 3.61
N LYS A 520 -29.23 18.68 4.54
CA LYS A 520 -30.50 18.03 4.31
C LYS A 520 -31.19 18.74 3.17
N MET A 521 -31.54 17.99 2.12
CA MET A 521 -32.35 18.52 1.04
C MET A 521 -33.68 19.00 1.66
N GLU A 522 -34.10 20.24 1.37
CA GLU A 522 -35.43 20.67 1.80
C GLU A 522 -36.46 19.71 1.27
N GLU A 523 -37.24 19.13 2.20
CA GLU A 523 -38.29 18.20 1.83
C GLU A 523 -39.41 18.95 1.15
N MET A 524 -39.71 18.54 -0.09
CA MET A 524 -40.71 19.18 -0.93
C MET A 524 -41.58 18.09 -1.59
N GLU A 525 -42.90 18.29 -1.50
CA GLU A 525 -43.83 17.44 -2.25
C GLU A 525 -43.86 17.87 -3.72
N VAL A 526 -43.64 16.89 -4.60
CA VAL A 526 -43.66 17.08 -6.07
C VAL A 526 -44.64 16.11 -6.70
N THR A 527 -45.13 16.45 -7.89
CA THR A 527 -45.94 15.54 -8.72
C THR A 527 -45.06 14.89 -9.77
N PHE A 528 -44.96 13.55 -9.69
CA PHE A 528 -44.29 12.73 -10.69
C PHE A 528 -45.18 12.52 -11.89
N LEU A 529 -44.64 12.67 -13.09
CA LEU A 529 -45.31 12.44 -14.39
C LEU A 529 -44.42 11.51 -15.22
N MET A 530 -45.05 10.47 -15.79
CA MET A 530 -44.42 9.62 -16.78
C MET A 530 -45.37 9.40 -17.97
N ASP A 531 -44.90 9.72 -19.18
CA ASP A 531 -45.69 9.51 -20.41
C ASP A 531 -45.68 8.04 -20.87
N ARG A 532 -46.36 7.76 -21.97
CA ARG A 532 -46.45 6.41 -22.56
C ARG A 532 -45.15 5.89 -23.16
N PHE A 533 -44.19 6.79 -23.40
CA PHE A 533 -42.88 6.48 -23.96
C PHE A 533 -41.78 6.32 -22.89
N GLY A 534 -42.15 6.45 -21.60
CA GLY A 534 -41.21 6.28 -20.50
C GLY A 534 -40.39 7.53 -20.15
N TYR A 535 -40.77 8.71 -20.64
CA TYR A 535 -40.16 9.97 -20.21
C TYR A 535 -40.69 10.39 -18.86
N MET A 536 -39.79 10.62 -17.92
CA MET A 536 -40.09 10.96 -16.53
C MET A 536 -39.71 12.40 -16.22
N ARG A 537 -40.54 13.06 -15.46
CA ARG A 537 -40.32 14.40 -14.93
C ARG A 537 -41.06 14.59 -13.63
N THR A 538 -40.62 15.54 -12.84
CA THR A 538 -41.37 16.05 -11.69
C THR A 538 -41.76 17.49 -11.93
N ILE A 539 -42.89 17.91 -11.40
CA ILE A 539 -43.38 19.28 -11.44
C ILE A 539 -43.85 19.71 -10.05
N ASP A 540 -43.88 21.02 -9.80
CA ASP A 540 -44.45 21.52 -8.56
C ASP A 540 -45.92 21.16 -8.43
N LYS A 541 -46.38 20.84 -7.21
CA LYS A 541 -47.76 20.52 -6.91
C LYS A 541 -48.74 21.62 -7.40
N SER A 542 -48.34 22.89 -7.25
CA SER A 542 -49.15 24.02 -7.75
C SER A 542 -49.24 24.07 -9.28
N ALA A 543 -48.21 23.59 -9.99
CA ALA A 543 -48.23 23.49 -11.43
C ALA A 543 -49.10 22.31 -11.89
N TYR A 544 -49.10 21.21 -11.14
CA TYR A 544 -49.99 20.07 -11.39
C TYR A 544 -51.47 20.47 -11.23
N GLU A 545 -51.84 21.10 -10.12
CA GLU A 545 -53.25 21.49 -9.89
C GLU A 545 -53.82 22.40 -11.00
N ARG A 546 -52.99 23.29 -11.58
CA ARG A 546 -53.39 24.14 -12.72
C ARG A 546 -53.51 23.38 -14.03
N ASN A 547 -52.92 22.21 -14.18
CA ASN A 547 -52.88 21.47 -15.45
C ASN A 547 -53.38 20.01 -15.27
N LYS A 548 -54.17 19.72 -14.24
CA LYS A 548 -54.56 18.38 -13.78
C LYS A 548 -55.18 17.50 -14.87
N GLU A 549 -56.11 18.05 -15.65
CA GLU A 549 -56.78 17.32 -16.72
C GLU A 549 -55.78 16.92 -17.83
N ALA A 550 -54.94 17.83 -18.26
CA ALA A 550 -53.94 17.58 -19.29
C ALA A 550 -52.86 16.59 -18.77
N ALA A 551 -52.43 16.78 -17.52
CA ALA A 551 -51.45 15.88 -16.91
C ALA A 551 -51.93 14.43 -16.88
N ASN A 552 -53.20 14.19 -16.49
CA ASN A 552 -53.77 12.86 -16.42
C ASN A 552 -54.10 12.27 -17.82
N ALA A 553 -54.34 13.11 -18.82
CA ALA A 553 -54.62 12.65 -20.19
C ALA A 553 -53.32 12.25 -20.94
N GLU A 554 -52.24 12.99 -20.74
CA GLU A 554 -50.98 12.84 -21.49
C GLU A 554 -50.01 11.82 -20.86
N ASN A 555 -50.12 11.55 -19.55
CA ASN A 555 -49.20 10.70 -18.83
C ASN A 555 -49.85 9.38 -18.39
N LYS A 556 -49.08 8.30 -18.45
CA LYS A 556 -49.48 6.96 -18.01
C LYS A 556 -49.49 6.82 -16.49
N TYR A 557 -48.52 7.48 -15.82
CA TYR A 557 -48.40 7.49 -14.38
C TYR A 557 -48.34 8.94 -13.89
N VAL A 558 -49.22 9.25 -12.94
CA VAL A 558 -49.33 10.56 -12.30
C VAL A 558 -49.60 10.34 -10.81
N PHE A 559 -48.68 10.77 -9.95
CA PHE A 559 -48.86 10.68 -8.50
C PHE A 559 -47.97 11.68 -7.76
N ASN A 560 -48.35 12.04 -6.55
CA ASN A 560 -47.56 12.89 -5.67
C ASN A 560 -46.55 12.03 -4.88
N CYS A 561 -45.37 12.56 -4.68
CA CYS A 561 -44.31 11.95 -3.85
C CYS A 561 -43.40 13.02 -3.26
N MET A 562 -42.64 12.66 -2.25
CA MET A 562 -41.62 13.54 -1.71
C MET A 562 -40.37 13.52 -2.60
N ASN A 563 -39.69 14.64 -2.73
CA ASN A 563 -38.42 14.73 -3.48
C ASN A 563 -37.31 13.84 -2.88
N THR A 564 -37.46 13.40 -1.63
CA THR A 564 -36.57 12.50 -0.90
C THR A 564 -36.89 11.01 -1.13
N ASP A 565 -38.03 10.69 -1.77
CA ASP A 565 -38.47 9.33 -2.05
C ASP A 565 -37.77 8.70 -3.26
N LYS A 566 -38.12 7.45 -3.56
CA LYS A 566 -37.69 6.69 -4.73
C LYS A 566 -38.88 6.25 -5.55
N ILE A 567 -38.74 6.19 -6.87
CA ILE A 567 -39.70 5.57 -7.78
C ILE A 567 -39.24 4.14 -8.06
N CYS A 568 -40.15 3.20 -7.87
CA CYS A 568 -39.97 1.78 -8.16
C CYS A 568 -40.59 1.45 -9.52
N ILE A 569 -39.84 0.79 -10.40
CA ILE A 569 -40.26 0.32 -11.72
C ILE A 569 -40.16 -1.20 -11.70
N PHE A 570 -41.28 -1.90 -11.84
CA PHE A 570 -41.33 -3.36 -11.95
C PHE A 570 -41.45 -3.77 -13.42
N THR A 571 -40.64 -4.74 -13.85
CA THR A 571 -40.53 -5.15 -15.23
C THR A 571 -40.93 -6.60 -15.48
N ASP A 572 -41.26 -6.94 -16.71
CA ASP A 572 -41.74 -8.27 -17.15
C ASP A 572 -40.68 -9.38 -16.97
N ASN A 573 -39.39 -9.04 -16.91
CA ASN A 573 -38.33 -10.00 -16.65
C ASN A 573 -38.04 -10.20 -15.14
N GLY A 574 -38.99 -9.80 -14.28
CA GLY A 574 -38.92 -10.05 -12.83
C GLY A 574 -37.93 -9.18 -12.06
N LYS A 575 -37.53 -8.03 -12.59
CA LYS A 575 -36.70 -7.05 -11.91
C LYS A 575 -37.49 -5.88 -11.33
N MET A 576 -36.90 -5.21 -10.36
CA MET A 576 -37.31 -3.89 -9.90
C MET A 576 -36.13 -2.93 -10.00
N HIS A 577 -36.33 -1.82 -10.67
CA HIS A 577 -35.39 -0.69 -10.73
C HIS A 577 -35.87 0.44 -9.84
N SER A 578 -34.98 1.09 -9.11
CA SER A 578 -35.31 2.23 -8.25
C SER A 578 -34.56 3.49 -8.70
N ILE A 579 -35.29 4.61 -8.78
CA ILE A 579 -34.77 5.95 -9.14
C ILE A 579 -35.10 6.88 -7.97
N LYS A 580 -34.12 7.66 -7.51
CA LYS A 580 -34.41 8.71 -6.53
C LYS A 580 -35.20 9.83 -7.20
N VAL A 581 -36.27 10.32 -6.56
CA VAL A 581 -37.05 11.45 -7.07
C VAL A 581 -36.17 12.68 -7.31
N ALA A 582 -35.15 12.90 -6.47
CA ALA A 582 -34.17 13.95 -6.62
C ALA A 582 -33.34 13.88 -7.91
N ASP A 583 -33.19 12.70 -8.50
CA ASP A 583 -32.46 12.51 -9.78
C ASP A 583 -33.35 12.77 -11.00
N ILE A 584 -34.68 12.82 -10.81
CA ILE A 584 -35.66 13.13 -11.87
C ILE A 584 -35.75 14.65 -12.02
N PRO A 585 -35.66 15.20 -13.25
CA PRO A 585 -35.66 16.64 -13.43
C PRO A 585 -36.96 17.29 -12.96
N LEU A 586 -36.83 18.31 -12.11
CA LEU A 586 -37.94 19.22 -11.76
C LEU A 586 -38.04 20.30 -12.83
N VAL A 587 -39.11 20.24 -13.62
CA VAL A 587 -39.25 21.06 -14.83
C VAL A 587 -40.66 21.68 -14.92
N ARG A 588 -40.87 22.57 -15.90
CA ARG A 588 -42.20 23.14 -16.18
C ARG A 588 -43.10 22.06 -16.84
N PHE A 589 -44.40 22.16 -16.68
CA PHE A 589 -45.36 21.18 -17.16
C PHE A 589 -45.19 20.82 -18.66
N ARG A 590 -44.82 21.77 -19.50
CA ARG A 590 -44.63 21.57 -20.96
C ARG A 590 -43.26 21.03 -21.37
N ASP A 591 -42.32 21.00 -20.44
CA ASP A 591 -40.98 20.53 -20.76
C ASP A 591 -40.95 19.01 -20.89
N LYS A 592 -40.13 18.51 -21.83
CA LYS A 592 -39.92 17.08 -22.01
C LYS A 592 -39.08 16.51 -20.87
N GLY A 593 -39.51 15.41 -20.31
CA GLY A 593 -38.77 14.73 -19.25
C GLY A 593 -37.53 13.99 -19.77
N THR A 594 -36.90 13.19 -18.88
CA THR A 594 -35.77 12.32 -19.18
C THR A 594 -36.23 10.86 -19.28
N PRO A 595 -35.78 10.08 -20.28
CA PRO A 595 -36.10 8.65 -20.36
C PRO A 595 -35.68 7.86 -19.14
N ALA A 596 -36.43 6.84 -18.74
CA ALA A 596 -36.11 5.97 -17.62
C ALA A 596 -34.76 5.26 -17.78
N ASP A 597 -34.39 4.94 -19.04
CA ASP A 597 -33.09 4.33 -19.39
C ASP A 597 -31.89 5.19 -18.94
N ASN A 598 -32.03 6.51 -19.00
CA ASN A 598 -30.97 7.45 -18.62
C ASN A 598 -30.91 7.72 -17.11
N LEU A 599 -31.94 7.34 -16.36
CA LEU A 599 -32.05 7.58 -14.92
C LEU A 599 -31.83 6.31 -14.09
N SER A 600 -31.87 5.14 -14.72
CA SER A 600 -31.77 3.86 -14.04
C SER A 600 -31.06 2.81 -14.89
N ASN A 601 -30.96 1.58 -14.37
CA ASN A 601 -30.47 0.41 -15.13
C ASN A 601 -31.57 -0.29 -15.92
N TYR A 602 -32.71 0.37 -16.12
CA TYR A 602 -33.77 -0.12 -16.98
C TYR A 602 -33.32 -0.02 -18.42
N ASP A 603 -33.63 -1.05 -19.23
CA ASP A 603 -33.31 -1.12 -20.66
C ASP A 603 -34.61 -1.38 -21.43
N SER A 604 -35.14 -0.33 -22.07
CA SER A 604 -36.39 -0.39 -22.84
C SER A 604 -36.33 -1.33 -24.06
N ALA A 605 -35.14 -1.73 -24.51
CA ALA A 605 -34.97 -2.70 -25.58
C ALA A 605 -35.13 -4.16 -25.09
N GLN A 606 -34.96 -4.43 -23.81
CA GLN A 606 -34.95 -5.77 -23.21
C GLN A 606 -36.07 -6.03 -22.20
N GLU A 607 -36.69 -4.97 -21.69
CA GLU A 607 -37.64 -5.05 -20.58
C GLU A 607 -38.88 -4.18 -20.84
N ARG A 608 -40.04 -4.61 -20.38
CA ARG A 608 -41.28 -3.83 -20.40
C ARG A 608 -41.71 -3.47 -18.97
N MET A 609 -42.05 -2.20 -18.76
CA MET A 609 -42.59 -1.71 -17.49
C MET A 609 -44.04 -2.20 -17.28
N LEU A 610 -44.28 -2.87 -16.17
CA LEU A 610 -45.57 -3.35 -15.73
C LEU A 610 -46.22 -2.44 -14.69
N TYR A 611 -45.45 -1.98 -13.71
CA TYR A 611 -45.95 -1.17 -12.61
C TYR A 611 -44.92 -0.15 -12.15
N VAL A 612 -45.38 1.09 -11.94
CA VAL A 612 -44.52 2.19 -11.44
C VAL A 612 -45.22 2.89 -10.30
N ALA A 613 -44.55 3.01 -9.16
CA ALA A 613 -45.09 3.64 -7.96
C ALA A 613 -43.97 4.21 -7.07
N PRO A 614 -44.27 5.21 -6.20
CA PRO A 614 -43.33 5.67 -5.21
C PRO A 614 -43.07 4.59 -4.14
N LEU A 615 -41.82 4.51 -3.68
CA LEU A 615 -41.42 3.48 -2.69
C LEU A 615 -42.23 3.61 -1.39
N ALA A 616 -42.56 4.83 -0.99
CA ALA A 616 -43.43 5.07 0.20
C ALA A 616 -44.75 4.32 0.07
N SER A 617 -45.43 4.42 -1.09
CA SER A 617 -46.68 3.67 -1.35
C SER A 617 -46.41 2.18 -1.51
N VAL A 618 -45.34 1.77 -2.16
CA VAL A 618 -45.00 0.36 -2.31
C VAL A 618 -44.83 -0.32 -0.95
N LYS A 619 -44.13 0.31 -0.01
CA LYS A 619 -43.84 -0.24 1.32
C LYS A 619 -45.08 -0.55 2.15
N GLU A 620 -46.09 0.27 2.04
CA GLU A 620 -47.33 0.17 2.81
C GLU A 620 -48.30 -0.89 2.25
N ASN A 621 -48.09 -1.28 0.97
CA ASN A 621 -49.01 -2.16 0.25
C ASN A 621 -48.47 -3.58 0.09
N THR A 622 -49.40 -4.51 -0.13
CA THR A 622 -49.09 -5.86 -0.59
C THR A 622 -49.28 -5.92 -2.12
N LEU A 623 -48.22 -6.36 -2.82
CA LEU A 623 -48.23 -6.46 -4.28
C LEU A 623 -48.58 -7.85 -4.75
N LEU A 624 -49.52 -7.95 -5.74
CA LEU A 624 -49.78 -9.17 -6.49
C LEU A 624 -48.85 -9.25 -7.67
N PHE A 625 -48.15 -10.38 -7.82
CA PHE A 625 -47.34 -10.76 -8.98
C PHE A 625 -48.02 -11.90 -9.71
N VAL A 626 -48.16 -11.79 -11.04
CA VAL A 626 -48.73 -12.85 -11.89
C VAL A 626 -47.84 -13.05 -13.12
N THR A 627 -47.52 -14.32 -13.43
CA THR A 627 -46.72 -14.68 -14.61
C THR A 627 -47.54 -15.26 -15.74
N ALA A 628 -47.01 -15.28 -16.95
CA ALA A 628 -47.60 -15.86 -18.13
C ALA A 628 -47.90 -17.37 -17.97
N ALA A 629 -47.07 -18.09 -17.22
CA ALA A 629 -47.30 -19.49 -16.84
C ALA A 629 -48.31 -19.66 -15.69
N SER A 630 -49.10 -18.63 -15.39
CA SER A 630 -50.14 -18.63 -14.35
C SER A 630 -49.63 -18.80 -12.91
N MET A 631 -48.37 -18.51 -12.64
CA MET A 631 -47.85 -18.45 -11.27
C MET A 631 -48.21 -17.11 -10.67
N CYS A 632 -48.74 -17.13 -9.42
CA CYS A 632 -49.12 -15.91 -8.73
C CYS A 632 -48.72 -15.96 -7.24
N LYS A 633 -48.45 -14.79 -6.66
CA LYS A 633 -48.14 -14.63 -5.24
C LYS A 633 -48.43 -13.21 -4.75
N LEU A 634 -48.65 -13.10 -3.45
CA LEU A 634 -48.67 -11.81 -2.75
C LEU A 634 -47.30 -11.56 -2.10
N VAL A 635 -46.74 -10.38 -2.26
CA VAL A 635 -45.43 -9.99 -1.67
C VAL A 635 -45.65 -8.71 -0.87
N SER A 636 -45.16 -8.68 0.37
CA SER A 636 -45.12 -7.43 1.16
C SER A 636 -44.22 -6.42 0.49
N GLY A 637 -44.72 -5.21 0.26
CA GLY A 637 -43.94 -4.13 -0.36
C GLY A 637 -42.75 -3.68 0.48
N ALA A 638 -42.73 -3.93 1.77
CA ALA A 638 -41.56 -3.68 2.63
C ALA A 638 -40.30 -4.44 2.18
N GLU A 639 -40.41 -5.55 1.45
CA GLU A 639 -39.26 -6.30 0.90
C GLU A 639 -38.53 -5.54 -0.18
N PHE A 640 -39.12 -4.48 -0.76
CA PHE A 640 -38.53 -3.67 -1.84
C PHE A 640 -37.79 -2.43 -1.35
N ASP A 641 -37.80 -2.13 -0.05
CA ASP A 641 -37.00 -1.05 0.53
C ASP A 641 -35.55 -1.49 0.70
N VAL A 642 -34.77 -1.30 -0.32
CA VAL A 642 -33.36 -1.72 -0.40
C VAL A 642 -32.48 -0.60 -0.93
N ALA A 643 -31.16 -0.68 -0.60
CA ALA A 643 -30.19 0.29 -1.06
C ALA A 643 -29.78 0.11 -2.53
N LYS A 644 -29.90 -1.10 -3.09
CA LYS A 644 -29.51 -1.40 -4.48
C LYS A 644 -30.48 -0.76 -5.48
N ARG A 645 -29.94 -0.20 -6.56
CA ARG A 645 -30.73 0.42 -7.64
C ARG A 645 -31.54 -0.60 -8.47
N THR A 646 -31.06 -1.85 -8.56
CA THR A 646 -31.75 -2.94 -9.28
C THR A 646 -31.70 -4.20 -8.45
N ILE A 647 -32.85 -4.86 -8.33
CA ILE A 647 -33.01 -6.15 -7.63
C ILE A 647 -33.94 -7.06 -8.40
N VAL A 648 -33.88 -8.35 -8.09
CA VAL A 648 -34.91 -9.33 -8.51
C VAL A 648 -36.17 -9.09 -7.67
N SER A 649 -37.29 -8.79 -8.33
CA SER A 649 -38.59 -8.57 -7.70
C SER A 649 -39.39 -9.87 -7.55
N THR A 650 -39.15 -10.84 -8.44
CA THR A 650 -39.70 -12.19 -8.36
C THR A 650 -38.78 -13.18 -9.05
N LYS A 651 -38.75 -14.42 -8.56
CA LYS A 651 -38.10 -15.52 -9.27
C LYS A 651 -39.05 -16.04 -10.36
N LEU A 652 -38.61 -16.06 -11.58
CA LEU A 652 -39.31 -16.63 -12.74
C LEU A 652 -38.82 -18.06 -12.99
N ALA A 653 -39.71 -18.90 -13.53
CA ALA A 653 -39.31 -20.18 -14.11
C ALA A 653 -38.62 -19.94 -15.48
N GLU A 654 -38.01 -20.99 -16.03
CA GLU A 654 -37.38 -20.93 -17.34
C GLU A 654 -38.43 -20.62 -18.43
N GLU A 655 -38.15 -19.66 -19.30
CA GLU A 655 -39.07 -19.15 -20.34
C GLU A 655 -40.38 -18.49 -19.87
N ASP A 656 -40.53 -18.18 -18.56
CA ASP A 656 -41.69 -17.48 -18.00
C ASP A 656 -41.41 -15.96 -17.91
N SER A 657 -42.47 -15.16 -17.94
CA SER A 657 -42.38 -13.70 -17.79
C SER A 657 -43.50 -13.17 -16.90
N LEU A 658 -43.29 -12.05 -16.24
CA LEU A 658 -44.36 -11.35 -15.56
C LEU A 658 -45.30 -10.69 -16.57
N ILE A 659 -46.61 -10.82 -16.30
CA ILE A 659 -47.62 -10.11 -17.04
C ILE A 659 -48.33 -9.03 -16.23
N PHE A 660 -48.27 -9.14 -14.88
CA PHE A 660 -48.95 -8.20 -13.99
C PHE A 660 -48.19 -8.02 -12.67
N VAL A 661 -48.08 -6.77 -12.26
CA VAL A 661 -47.73 -6.36 -10.90
C VAL A 661 -48.65 -5.23 -10.49
N GLY A 662 -49.25 -5.26 -9.29
CA GLY A 662 -50.10 -4.19 -8.80
C GLY A 662 -50.41 -4.31 -7.31
N SER A 663 -50.83 -3.19 -6.70
CA SER A 663 -51.32 -3.19 -5.31
C SER A 663 -52.62 -3.98 -5.15
N ALA A 664 -52.65 -4.84 -4.17
CA ALA A 664 -53.77 -5.76 -3.92
C ALA A 664 -54.55 -5.48 -2.64
N ASP A 665 -54.24 -4.44 -1.86
CA ASP A 665 -54.78 -4.28 -0.51
C ASP A 665 -56.28 -3.99 -0.47
N GLU A 666 -56.78 -3.12 -1.33
CA GLU A 666 -58.19 -2.77 -1.42
C GLU A 666 -59.02 -3.76 -2.24
N MET A 667 -58.37 -4.75 -2.86
CA MET A 667 -58.98 -5.70 -3.77
C MET A 667 -59.31 -6.99 -3.10
N GLU A 668 -60.50 -7.57 -3.41
CA GLU A 668 -60.97 -8.82 -2.79
C GLU A 668 -60.85 -10.00 -3.73
N GLN A 669 -60.97 -9.80 -5.03
CA GLN A 669 -61.05 -10.87 -6.01
C GLN A 669 -60.09 -10.63 -7.17
N VAL A 670 -59.69 -11.71 -7.81
CA VAL A 670 -58.76 -11.71 -8.94
C VAL A 670 -59.41 -12.42 -10.11
N VAL A 671 -59.26 -11.87 -11.30
CA VAL A 671 -59.67 -12.53 -12.55
C VAL A 671 -58.44 -12.72 -13.44
N PHE A 672 -58.19 -13.94 -13.85
CA PHE A 672 -57.18 -14.28 -14.84
C PHE A 672 -57.87 -14.57 -16.18
N GLN A 673 -57.25 -14.05 -17.26
CA GLN A 673 -57.65 -14.28 -18.64
C GLN A 673 -56.52 -14.94 -19.37
N SER A 674 -56.77 -16.08 -20.04
CA SER A 674 -55.75 -16.71 -20.89
C SER A 674 -55.86 -16.25 -22.35
N GLU A 675 -54.75 -16.43 -23.11
CA GLU A 675 -54.74 -16.18 -24.55
C GLU A 675 -55.78 -17.01 -25.29
N GLY A 676 -56.05 -18.25 -24.80
CA GLY A 676 -57.12 -19.11 -25.30
C GLY A 676 -58.54 -18.62 -24.99
N GLY A 677 -58.69 -17.46 -24.31
CA GLY A 677 -59.98 -16.83 -23.99
C GLY A 677 -60.73 -17.44 -22.83
N TYR A 678 -60.05 -18.15 -21.92
CA TYR A 678 -60.63 -18.66 -20.66
C TYR A 678 -60.47 -17.63 -19.54
N PHE A 679 -61.50 -17.48 -18.75
CA PHE A 679 -61.55 -16.58 -17.61
C PHE A 679 -61.75 -17.34 -16.33
N LEU A 680 -60.94 -17.08 -15.31
CA LEU A 680 -61.08 -17.62 -13.95
C LEU A 680 -61.17 -16.50 -12.95
N ARG A 681 -62.28 -16.44 -12.17
CA ARG A 681 -62.48 -15.52 -11.04
C ARG A 681 -62.38 -16.29 -9.73
N PHE A 682 -61.55 -15.82 -8.82
CA PHE A 682 -61.35 -16.45 -7.51
C PHE A 682 -61.00 -15.41 -6.44
N GLN A 683 -61.01 -15.81 -5.17
CA GLN A 683 -60.76 -14.93 -4.07
C GLN A 683 -59.24 -14.62 -3.93
N LYS A 684 -58.86 -13.36 -3.64
CA LYS A 684 -57.48 -12.99 -3.36
C LYS A 684 -56.90 -13.81 -2.22
N GLN A 685 -57.68 -14.13 -1.19
CA GLN A 685 -57.28 -14.92 -0.03
C GLN A 685 -56.79 -16.33 -0.39
N ASP A 686 -57.12 -16.84 -1.54
CA ASP A 686 -56.60 -18.12 -2.05
C ASP A 686 -55.16 -18.03 -2.54
N ILE A 687 -54.58 -16.82 -2.67
CA ILE A 687 -53.17 -16.57 -3.08
C ILE A 687 -52.30 -16.48 -1.83
N SER A 688 -51.26 -17.29 -1.78
CA SER A 688 -50.34 -17.31 -0.66
C SER A 688 -49.45 -16.06 -0.63
N ALA A 689 -49.27 -15.49 0.57
CA ALA A 689 -48.24 -14.48 0.82
C ALA A 689 -46.85 -15.16 0.86
N MET A 690 -45.91 -14.67 0.08
CA MET A 690 -44.59 -15.28 -0.11
C MET A 690 -43.48 -14.22 -0.25
N LYS A 691 -42.24 -14.63 -0.05
CA LYS A 691 -41.06 -13.77 -0.28
C LYS A 691 -40.89 -13.50 -1.77
N LYS A 692 -40.27 -12.34 -2.08
CA LYS A 692 -39.92 -11.95 -3.48
C LYS A 692 -39.09 -13.02 -4.22
N THR A 693 -38.29 -13.82 -3.51
CA THR A 693 -37.43 -14.86 -4.08
C THR A 693 -38.16 -16.18 -4.44
N SER A 694 -39.43 -16.30 -4.14
CA SER A 694 -40.25 -17.49 -4.51
C SER A 694 -40.85 -17.36 -5.92
N ILE A 695 -41.20 -18.48 -6.55
CA ILE A 695 -41.88 -18.52 -7.84
C ILE A 695 -43.35 -18.18 -7.71
N GLY A 696 -44.00 -18.63 -6.64
CA GLY A 696 -45.44 -18.47 -6.40
C GLY A 696 -46.23 -19.79 -6.44
N VAL A 697 -47.55 -19.67 -6.46
CA VAL A 697 -48.49 -20.79 -6.61
C VAL A 697 -49.23 -20.66 -7.94
N ARG A 698 -49.66 -21.78 -8.50
CA ARG A 698 -50.46 -21.76 -9.74
C ARG A 698 -51.83 -21.13 -9.50
N GLY A 699 -52.17 -20.12 -10.29
CA GLY A 699 -53.42 -19.37 -10.20
C GLY A 699 -54.56 -20.01 -10.96
N MET A 700 -54.32 -20.31 -12.26
CA MET A 700 -55.26 -20.94 -13.19
C MET A 700 -54.60 -22.16 -13.83
N LYS A 701 -55.32 -23.24 -14.03
CA LYS A 701 -54.87 -24.41 -14.76
C LYS A 701 -55.05 -24.13 -16.28
N LEU A 702 -53.94 -23.92 -16.94
CA LEU A 702 -53.89 -23.64 -18.36
C LEU A 702 -53.93 -24.93 -19.18
N ALA A 703 -54.49 -24.87 -20.40
CA ALA A 703 -54.34 -25.93 -21.39
C ALA A 703 -52.89 -25.99 -21.91
N GLU A 704 -52.53 -27.11 -22.56
CA GLU A 704 -51.19 -27.27 -23.14
C GLU A 704 -50.94 -26.20 -24.19
N GLY A 705 -49.86 -25.43 -24.02
CA GLY A 705 -49.46 -24.33 -24.90
C GLY A 705 -50.20 -23.00 -24.68
N ASP A 706 -51.18 -22.92 -23.76
CA ASP A 706 -51.89 -21.67 -23.42
C ASP A 706 -51.07 -20.86 -22.37
N LYS A 707 -51.21 -19.54 -22.39
CA LYS A 707 -50.60 -18.62 -21.44
C LYS A 707 -51.62 -17.62 -20.89
N LEU A 708 -51.33 -17.05 -19.73
CA LEU A 708 -52.09 -15.89 -19.29
C LEU A 708 -51.72 -14.65 -20.06
N ASP A 709 -52.74 -13.92 -20.47
CA ASP A 709 -52.64 -12.63 -21.20
C ASP A 709 -52.87 -11.45 -20.24
N HIS A 710 -53.89 -11.55 -19.38
CA HIS A 710 -54.26 -10.48 -18.46
C HIS A 710 -54.62 -11.00 -17.08
N ALA A 711 -54.33 -10.15 -16.06
CA ALA A 711 -54.84 -10.31 -14.71
C ALA A 711 -55.50 -9.01 -14.26
N TYR A 712 -56.70 -9.17 -13.62
CA TYR A 712 -57.49 -8.05 -13.16
C TYR A 712 -57.75 -8.21 -11.65
N LEU A 713 -57.66 -7.09 -10.94
CA LEU A 713 -58.01 -6.98 -9.53
C LEU A 713 -59.40 -6.35 -9.42
N LEU A 714 -60.32 -6.94 -8.67
CA LEU A 714 -61.67 -6.47 -8.52
C LEU A 714 -62.01 -6.13 -7.10
N GLU A 715 -62.71 -5.01 -6.91
CA GLU A 715 -63.49 -4.73 -5.70
C GLU A 715 -64.85 -5.39 -5.74
N SER A 716 -65.36 -5.84 -4.60
CA SER A 716 -66.68 -6.53 -4.56
C SER A 716 -67.84 -5.61 -4.84
N ARG A 717 -67.70 -4.32 -4.71
CA ARG A 717 -68.78 -3.31 -4.79
C ARG A 717 -68.85 -2.56 -6.11
N GLN A 718 -67.81 -2.70 -6.95
CA GLN A 718 -67.72 -1.97 -8.24
C GLN A 718 -67.73 -2.95 -9.42
N GLU A 719 -68.61 -2.71 -10.41
CA GLU A 719 -68.60 -3.52 -11.65
C GLU A 719 -67.42 -3.14 -12.53
N TYR A 720 -66.60 -4.15 -12.87
CA TYR A 720 -65.44 -3.99 -13.75
C TYR A 720 -65.77 -4.58 -15.14
N THR A 721 -65.86 -3.72 -16.14
CA THR A 721 -66.20 -4.10 -17.50
C THR A 721 -65.00 -3.93 -18.42
N ILE A 722 -64.68 -4.95 -19.19
CA ILE A 722 -63.65 -4.92 -20.27
C ILE A 722 -64.35 -5.02 -21.63
N THR A 723 -63.63 -4.62 -22.68
CA THR A 723 -64.04 -4.92 -24.04
C THR A 723 -63.42 -6.25 -24.46
N TYR A 724 -64.22 -7.24 -24.77
CA TYR A 724 -63.80 -8.56 -25.21
C TYR A 724 -64.52 -8.94 -26.49
N HIS A 725 -63.82 -9.19 -27.60
CA HIS A 725 -64.35 -9.36 -28.94
C HIS A 725 -65.35 -8.26 -29.33
N ASP A 726 -64.97 -7.00 -29.16
CA ASP A 726 -65.77 -5.79 -29.48
C ASP A 726 -67.06 -5.65 -28.66
N LYS A 727 -67.26 -6.44 -27.64
CA LYS A 727 -68.42 -6.39 -26.75
C LYS A 727 -68.02 -6.11 -25.30
N PRO A 728 -68.85 -5.38 -24.54
CA PRO A 728 -68.59 -5.18 -23.11
C PRO A 728 -68.81 -6.47 -22.34
N TYR A 729 -67.80 -6.88 -21.51
CA TYR A 729 -67.88 -8.07 -20.70
C TYR A 729 -67.59 -7.71 -19.22
N VAL A 730 -68.58 -7.97 -18.37
CA VAL A 730 -68.51 -7.63 -16.94
C VAL A 730 -67.83 -8.75 -16.20
N LEU A 731 -66.63 -8.51 -15.68
CA LEU A 731 -65.80 -9.52 -15.00
C LEU A 731 -66.40 -10.00 -13.69
N ASN A 732 -67.16 -9.14 -12.99
CA ASN A 732 -67.87 -9.48 -11.74
C ASN A 732 -68.96 -10.51 -11.92
N ARG A 733 -69.47 -10.74 -13.16
CA ARG A 733 -70.46 -11.75 -13.47
C ARG A 733 -69.89 -13.14 -13.74
N ILE A 734 -68.61 -13.29 -13.84
CA ILE A 734 -67.92 -14.58 -13.93
C ILE A 734 -68.15 -15.33 -12.63
N LYS A 735 -68.56 -16.61 -12.72
CA LYS A 735 -68.77 -17.47 -11.53
C LYS A 735 -67.50 -17.52 -10.68
N LEU A 736 -67.63 -17.23 -9.39
CA LEU A 736 -66.54 -17.35 -8.45
C LEU A 736 -66.18 -18.84 -8.32
N SER A 737 -64.93 -19.18 -8.50
CA SER A 737 -64.39 -20.54 -8.49
C SER A 737 -63.18 -20.62 -7.57
N LYS A 738 -62.67 -21.82 -7.33
CA LYS A 738 -61.43 -22.01 -6.56
C LYS A 738 -60.23 -21.69 -7.44
N ARG A 739 -59.15 -21.16 -6.84
CA ARG A 739 -57.86 -21.05 -7.46
C ARG A 739 -57.43 -22.41 -8.05
N ASP A 740 -56.60 -22.41 -9.11
CA ASP A 740 -56.11 -23.62 -9.79
C ASP A 740 -57.20 -24.43 -10.54
N SER A 741 -58.30 -23.76 -10.89
CA SER A 741 -59.32 -24.31 -11.83
C SER A 741 -59.03 -23.95 -13.27
N GLU A 742 -59.69 -24.61 -14.22
CA GLU A 742 -59.46 -24.42 -15.67
C GLU A 742 -60.07 -23.13 -16.26
N GLY A 743 -60.94 -22.47 -15.54
CA GLY A 743 -61.63 -21.29 -16.02
C GLY A 743 -62.82 -21.62 -16.95
N ILE A 744 -63.52 -20.58 -17.41
CA ILE A 744 -64.65 -20.68 -18.33
C ILE A 744 -64.45 -19.81 -19.55
N LYS A 745 -64.90 -20.29 -20.73
CA LYS A 745 -64.90 -19.51 -21.96
C LYS A 745 -66.28 -18.77 -22.05
N PRO A 746 -66.27 -17.42 -22.21
CA PRO A 746 -67.49 -16.67 -22.31
C PRO A 746 -68.29 -17.11 -23.54
N ARG A 747 -69.61 -17.26 -23.38
CA ARG A 747 -70.57 -17.40 -24.50
C ARG A 747 -71.00 -15.99 -24.92
N ILE A 748 -70.28 -15.38 -25.83
CA ILE A 748 -70.55 -14.01 -26.31
C ILE A 748 -71.27 -14.05 -27.66
#